data_8839ae9e6bc8f60ad98e7b9b07c314bf
#
_entry.id   8839ae9e6bc8f60ad98e7b9b07c314bf
#
_cell.length_a   1.000
_cell.length_b   1.000
_cell.length_c   1.000
_cell.angle_alpha   90.00
_cell.angle_beta   90.00
_cell.angle_gamma   90.00
#
_symmetry.space_group_name_H-M   'P 1'
#
loop_
_entity.id
_entity.type
_entity.pdbx_description
1 polymer ?
#
loop_
_entity_poly.entity_id
_entity_poly.type
_entity_poly.pdbx_seq_one_letter_code
_entity_poly.pdbx_strand_id
1 'polypeptide(L)'
;MISDTESQLRGRPDDPGCPGASAVVCLRRSGPVLVLTLASGLALAGEAAATPAQFNFNIPAKSRSEALIDLGVRARVTLGGASSCPGRSEAVVGVLTLRQALQAVTAGAACRFEILDNATVSIRPARATRASEPAERPHAVAPPPVVAAPAIDSVIVTATKRPTRLGAAAGGLSVISAARLRDAGAIDTTSISQQTAGFITTNLGAARNKIMLRGLSDGTFTGRTQQTVGTYLDNIPLTYNAPDPDLRLIDVDRVEILRGPQGALYGGGSLSGVYRIVSAKPVLDERSGSLLAGAAATESGSPSSRFEGVVNLPIAAGRAALRLAGYSDVDGGYVDDVNLRLSNVDRTTRTGGRVALAVALDPEWSIQLSGARQDLHATDSQYTTPSLGGQKRANQVRETHDNVLEQGAVTITGAGDWGRFVSSTGYVRHRFASRFDATAALNGAGANAVDVGLFDEASKVRLLVEDAVLSSPDTDRFRWLFGLYGLASLEDSDGELRARTYFDPSRLIYLEARRDRRRELALYGETAYDLGGGWTASLGGRAFSSEVRTTSSVVAPAPGQSRALDRKARFTGVSPKLSLQRTWSGGLVYLLTSEGYRSGGFNSGGLIAPSTLRGAFKPDHLRNYEIGGSFRPGDGRMILRTALFHDVWTDIQTDQYLSSGLSYTANVGDGRNTGLEVEATVLAAPGLTLDANALFSRPRLTKVDPNFASAAQSGLPGVPDVSAGLMARYERNLARSRRLVLTSEVEYVGRSRLTFDRRLSPSMGGYVTGRLSAELATRDWTWILAVTNPANASSDTFAYGNPFSFGQVRQVTPLRPRTWSFAVSRTF
;
A
#
# COMPACT_ATOMS: atom_id res chain seq x y z
N MET A 1 -20.06 -65.09 -10.24
CA MET A 1 -21.50 -65.04 -10.26
C MET A 1 -21.84 -63.68 -10.81
N ILE A 2 -22.06 -63.57 -12.09
CA ILE A 2 -23.37 -63.47 -12.75
C ILE A 2 -23.91 -62.03 -12.46
N SER A 3 -24.25 -61.15 -13.39
CA SER A 3 -24.36 -61.11 -14.88
C SER A 3 -24.89 -59.73 -15.23
N ASP A 4 -24.39 -59.12 -16.32
CA ASP A 4 -25.14 -58.70 -17.54
C ASP A 4 -26.29 -57.69 -17.34
N THR A 5 -26.45 -56.68 -18.17
CA THR A 5 -26.71 -56.64 -19.63
C THR A 5 -26.73 -55.18 -20.09
N GLU A 6 -26.02 -54.76 -21.17
CA GLU A 6 -26.34 -54.54 -22.55
C GLU A 6 -27.58 -53.67 -22.90
N SER A 7 -27.38 -52.64 -23.74
CA SER A 7 -27.73 -52.56 -25.16
C SER A 7 -27.56 -51.09 -25.70
N GLN A 8 -26.72 -50.87 -26.72
CA GLN A 8 -26.84 -50.83 -28.16
C GLN A 8 -27.81 -49.79 -28.72
N LEU A 9 -27.28 -48.91 -29.63
CA LEU A 9 -27.39 -48.93 -31.10
C LEU A 9 -26.81 -47.63 -31.69
N ARG A 10 -25.79 -47.69 -32.47
CA ARG A 10 -25.53 -47.70 -33.93
C ARG A 10 -26.01 -46.47 -34.73
N GLY A 11 -25.08 -46.00 -35.62
CA GLY A 11 -25.31 -45.38 -36.88
C GLY A 11 -24.16 -44.51 -37.43
N ARG A 12 -23.28 -45.10 -38.27
CA ARG A 12 -22.46 -44.47 -39.33
C ARG A 12 -23.16 -44.79 -40.68
N PRO A 13 -22.79 -44.24 -41.89
CA PRO A 13 -21.54 -43.61 -42.35
C PRO A 13 -21.74 -42.40 -43.32
N ASP A 14 -20.70 -41.74 -43.79
CA ASP A 14 -20.11 -41.71 -45.14
C ASP A 14 -19.30 -40.40 -45.41
N ASP A 15 -18.10 -40.62 -45.86
CA ASP A 15 -17.13 -39.71 -46.46
C ASP A 15 -17.39 -39.63 -48.00
N PRO A 16 -16.89 -38.64 -48.82
CA PRO A 16 -15.50 -38.25 -48.98
C PRO A 16 -15.21 -36.81 -49.49
N GLY A 17 -13.93 -36.34 -49.39
CA GLY A 17 -13.37 -35.42 -50.40
C GLY A 17 -12.56 -34.23 -49.88
N CYS A 18 -11.22 -34.32 -49.82
CA CYS A 18 -10.25 -33.20 -49.86
C CYS A 18 -10.08 -32.68 -51.33
N PRO A 19 -9.48 -31.49 -51.63
CA PRO A 19 -8.33 -30.82 -50.97
C PRO A 19 -8.33 -29.27 -51.01
N GLY A 20 -7.40 -28.66 -50.25
CA GLY A 20 -7.02 -27.24 -50.50
C GLY A 20 -6.57 -26.48 -49.28
N ALA A 21 -5.26 -26.18 -49.21
CA ALA A 21 -4.56 -25.44 -48.18
C ALA A 21 -5.10 -24.03 -47.86
N SER A 22 -5.19 -23.68 -46.58
CA SER A 22 -4.86 -22.35 -46.06
C SER A 22 -4.95 -22.36 -44.54
N ALA A 23 -3.93 -21.80 -43.90
CA ALA A 23 -3.77 -21.66 -42.45
C ALA A 23 -4.96 -20.94 -41.76
N VAL A 24 -5.56 -21.58 -40.77
CA VAL A 24 -6.52 -20.96 -39.89
C VAL A 24 -5.96 -20.91 -38.46
N VAL A 25 -5.59 -19.70 -38.06
CA VAL A 25 -5.27 -19.33 -36.68
C VAL A 25 -6.55 -19.44 -35.85
N CYS A 26 -6.56 -20.32 -34.86
CA CYS A 26 -7.62 -20.38 -33.86
C CYS A 26 -7.51 -19.19 -32.88
N LEU A 27 -8.31 -18.17 -33.11
CA LEU A 27 -8.57 -17.08 -32.13
C LEU A 27 -9.58 -17.60 -31.10
N ARG A 28 -9.10 -17.79 -29.85
CA ARG A 28 -9.97 -17.95 -28.69
C ARG A 28 -10.68 -16.61 -28.43
N ARG A 29 -11.99 -16.64 -28.40
CA ARG A 29 -12.88 -15.53 -28.03
C ARG A 29 -12.68 -15.17 -26.58
N SER A 30 -12.08 -13.98 -26.32
CA SER A 30 -12.26 -13.22 -25.09
C SER A 30 -13.41 -12.24 -25.33
N GLY A 31 -14.33 -12.13 -24.38
CA GLY A 31 -15.48 -11.27 -24.45
C GLY A 31 -15.12 -9.77 -24.48
N PRO A 32 -16.04 -8.89 -24.89
CA PRO A 32 -15.72 -7.52 -25.23
C PRO A 32 -15.40 -6.69 -24.00
N VAL A 33 -14.20 -6.13 -23.95
CA VAL A 33 -13.87 -4.97 -23.12
C VAL A 33 -14.45 -3.76 -23.84
N LEU A 34 -15.41 -3.11 -23.19
CA LEU A 34 -15.98 -1.85 -23.65
C LEU A 34 -14.92 -0.75 -23.52
N VAL A 35 -14.12 -0.54 -24.56
CA VAL A 35 -13.27 0.63 -24.72
C VAL A 35 -14.18 1.77 -25.21
N LEU A 36 -14.55 2.68 -24.30
CA LEU A 36 -15.18 3.96 -24.71
C LEU A 36 -14.11 4.79 -25.42
N THR A 37 -14.12 4.74 -26.75
CA THR A 37 -13.46 5.74 -27.59
C THR A 37 -14.28 7.04 -27.54
N LEU A 38 -13.88 7.96 -26.67
CA LEU A 38 -14.30 9.36 -26.73
C LEU A 38 -13.47 10.08 -27.80
N ALA A 39 -13.96 10.05 -29.02
CA ALA A 39 -13.44 10.90 -30.10
C ALA A 39 -14.30 12.17 -30.23
N SER A 40 -13.63 13.30 -30.01
CA SER A 40 -13.82 14.60 -30.69
C SER A 40 -15.22 15.18 -30.82
N GLY A 41 -15.53 16.13 -29.94
CA GLY A 41 -16.65 17.02 -30.04
C GLY A 41 -16.59 18.13 -28.99
N LEU A 42 -15.47 18.86 -28.84
CA LEU A 42 -15.46 20.11 -28.09
C LEU A 42 -16.00 21.22 -28.99
N ALA A 43 -17.29 21.39 -28.93
CA ALA A 43 -17.91 22.68 -29.32
C ALA A 43 -17.61 23.69 -28.19
N LEU A 44 -16.89 24.74 -28.51
CA LEU A 44 -16.71 25.93 -27.69
C LEU A 44 -18.08 26.55 -27.39
N ALA A 45 -18.70 26.22 -26.26
CA ALA A 45 -19.77 27.02 -25.69
C ALA A 45 -19.11 28.09 -24.82
N GLY A 46 -19.24 29.35 -25.25
CA GLY A 46 -18.78 30.50 -24.49
C GLY A 46 -19.42 30.54 -23.11
N GLU A 47 -18.60 30.80 -22.09
CA GLU A 47 -19.03 31.07 -20.73
C GLU A 47 -19.95 32.30 -20.73
N ALA A 48 -21.24 32.07 -20.59
CA ALA A 48 -22.14 33.08 -20.11
C ALA A 48 -21.83 33.31 -18.63
N ALA A 49 -21.21 34.44 -18.29
CA ALA A 49 -21.01 34.88 -16.92
C ALA A 49 -22.36 34.85 -16.20
N ALA A 50 -22.49 34.01 -15.18
CA ALA A 50 -23.68 33.93 -14.36
C ALA A 50 -23.90 35.30 -13.70
N THR A 51 -25.02 35.95 -14.01
CA THR A 51 -25.40 37.21 -13.39
C THR A 51 -25.52 37.00 -11.88
N PRO A 52 -24.83 37.76 -11.03
CA PRO A 52 -24.90 37.58 -9.59
C PRO A 52 -26.32 37.72 -9.07
N ALA A 53 -26.76 36.80 -8.21
CA ALA A 53 -28.10 36.80 -7.64
C ALA A 53 -28.43 38.16 -6.99
N GLN A 54 -29.55 38.73 -7.32
CA GLN A 54 -30.07 39.99 -6.80
C GLN A 54 -31.24 39.73 -5.85
N PHE A 55 -31.28 40.46 -4.75
CA PHE A 55 -32.31 40.37 -3.71
C PHE A 55 -33.00 41.72 -3.54
N ASN A 56 -34.28 41.69 -3.25
CA ASN A 56 -35.02 42.92 -2.98
C ASN A 56 -34.96 43.25 -1.48
N PHE A 57 -34.14 44.22 -1.11
CA PHE A 57 -33.96 44.66 0.27
C PHE A 57 -34.90 45.86 0.55
N ASN A 58 -35.51 45.82 1.73
CA ASN A 58 -36.23 46.93 2.36
C ASN A 58 -35.92 46.91 3.86
N ILE A 59 -34.74 47.41 4.20
CA ILE A 59 -34.20 47.42 5.59
C ILE A 59 -34.21 48.86 6.04
N PRO A 60 -35.04 49.28 7.02
CA PRO A 60 -35.04 50.64 7.54
C PRO A 60 -33.75 50.98 8.30
N ALA A 61 -33.49 52.28 8.47
CA ALA A 61 -32.35 52.76 9.28
C ALA A 61 -32.48 52.31 10.74
N LYS A 62 -31.57 51.46 11.18
CA LYS A 62 -31.55 50.85 12.55
C LYS A 62 -30.13 50.50 13.00
N SER A 63 -29.97 49.82 14.10
CA SER A 63 -28.65 49.37 14.51
C SER A 63 -28.00 48.47 13.43
N ARG A 64 -26.68 48.62 13.18
CA ARG A 64 -26.00 47.84 12.14
C ARG A 64 -26.11 46.33 12.38
N SER A 65 -26.03 45.91 13.64
CA SER A 65 -26.19 44.51 13.99
C SER A 65 -27.56 43.94 13.54
N GLU A 66 -28.63 44.67 13.81
CA GLU A 66 -29.98 44.29 13.38
C GLU A 66 -30.16 44.37 11.86
N ALA A 67 -29.57 45.43 11.22
CA ALA A 67 -29.60 45.57 9.77
C ALA A 67 -28.86 44.42 9.07
N LEU A 68 -27.75 43.97 9.61
CA LEU A 68 -27.02 42.80 9.11
C LEU A 68 -27.81 41.50 9.32
N ILE A 69 -28.48 41.32 10.44
CA ILE A 69 -29.35 40.15 10.69
C ILE A 69 -30.49 40.11 9.64
N ASP A 70 -31.20 41.26 9.44
CA ASP A 70 -32.27 41.33 8.43
C ASP A 70 -31.76 41.08 7.01
N LEU A 71 -30.55 41.55 6.70
CA LEU A 71 -29.89 41.31 5.42
C LEU A 71 -29.63 39.82 5.23
N GLY A 72 -29.09 39.14 6.25
CA GLY A 72 -28.84 37.70 6.24
C GLY A 72 -30.10 36.87 6.01
N VAL A 73 -31.20 37.24 6.70
CA VAL A 73 -32.49 36.57 6.53
C VAL A 73 -33.03 36.74 5.10
N ARG A 74 -32.97 37.97 4.54
CA ARG A 74 -33.48 38.24 3.20
C ARG A 74 -32.65 37.64 2.08
N ALA A 75 -31.33 37.65 2.24
CA ALA A 75 -30.38 37.02 1.30
C ALA A 75 -30.21 35.51 1.53
N ARG A 76 -30.81 34.94 2.57
CA ARG A 76 -30.67 33.53 2.98
C ARG A 76 -29.20 33.11 3.22
N VAL A 77 -28.43 34.00 3.87
CA VAL A 77 -27.03 33.73 4.23
C VAL A 77 -26.85 33.79 5.74
N THR A 78 -25.96 32.94 6.25
CA THR A 78 -25.54 32.95 7.65
C THR A 78 -24.51 34.04 7.88
N LEU A 79 -24.78 34.97 8.80
CA LEU A 79 -23.87 36.04 9.17
C LEU A 79 -23.22 35.78 10.50
N GLY A 80 -21.92 35.45 10.49
CA GLY A 80 -21.09 35.33 11.68
C GLY A 80 -20.53 36.68 12.12
N GLY A 81 -20.63 37.05 13.42
CA GLY A 81 -20.03 38.25 13.96
C GLY A 81 -20.81 39.56 13.73
N ALA A 82 -22.13 39.53 13.44
CA ALA A 82 -22.95 40.74 13.25
C ALA A 82 -22.90 41.74 14.43
N SER A 83 -22.77 41.24 15.66
CA SER A 83 -22.57 42.05 16.89
C SER A 83 -21.25 42.79 16.93
N SER A 84 -20.27 42.42 16.10
CA SER A 84 -18.94 43.07 16.01
C SER A 84 -18.96 44.37 15.21
N CYS A 85 -20.13 44.79 14.69
CA CYS A 85 -20.28 46.02 13.89
C CYS A 85 -21.16 47.07 14.56
N PRO A 86 -20.57 47.91 15.45
CA PRO A 86 -21.34 48.90 16.22
C PRO A 86 -21.82 50.07 15.38
N GLY A 87 -22.84 50.77 15.89
CA GLY A 87 -23.39 52.02 15.29
C GLY A 87 -24.70 51.76 14.53
N ARG A 88 -25.20 52.81 13.80
CA ARG A 88 -26.44 52.76 13.02
C ARG A 88 -26.14 52.65 11.52
N SER A 89 -26.95 51.84 10.81
CA SER A 89 -26.99 51.75 9.36
C SER A 89 -28.00 52.75 8.81
N GLU A 90 -27.75 53.33 7.66
CA GLU A 90 -28.75 53.97 6.86
C GLU A 90 -29.71 52.90 6.27
N ALA A 91 -30.86 53.38 5.76
CA ALA A 91 -31.84 52.46 5.14
C ALA A 91 -31.25 51.86 3.86
N VAL A 92 -31.41 50.51 3.70
CA VAL A 92 -31.00 49.82 2.48
C VAL A 92 -32.24 49.33 1.75
N VAL A 93 -32.57 50.01 0.64
CA VAL A 93 -33.77 49.77 -0.14
C VAL A 93 -33.42 49.60 -1.61
N GLY A 94 -33.98 48.56 -2.24
CA GLY A 94 -33.80 48.30 -3.67
C GLY A 94 -33.36 46.86 -4.00
N VAL A 95 -33.25 46.63 -5.32
CA VAL A 95 -32.76 45.35 -5.83
C VAL A 95 -31.23 45.38 -5.93
N LEU A 96 -30.56 44.71 -5.01
CA LEU A 96 -29.11 44.76 -4.85
C LEU A 96 -28.53 43.33 -4.81
N THR A 97 -27.26 43.19 -5.19
CA THR A 97 -26.53 41.97 -4.92
C THR A 97 -26.17 41.90 -3.43
N LEU A 98 -25.93 40.72 -2.91
CA LEU A 98 -25.48 40.51 -1.50
C LEU A 98 -24.28 41.39 -1.13
N ARG A 99 -23.30 41.53 -2.02
CA ARG A 99 -22.12 42.37 -1.82
C ARG A 99 -22.46 43.85 -1.72
N GLN A 100 -23.33 44.36 -2.58
CA GLN A 100 -23.77 45.75 -2.56
C GLN A 100 -24.56 46.07 -1.28
N ALA A 101 -25.45 45.19 -0.85
CA ALA A 101 -26.22 45.38 0.37
C ALA A 101 -25.32 45.34 1.61
N LEU A 102 -24.32 44.43 1.70
CA LEU A 102 -23.31 44.40 2.76
C LEU A 102 -22.47 45.67 2.76
N GLN A 103 -22.06 46.19 1.61
CA GLN A 103 -21.32 47.46 1.49
C GLN A 103 -22.14 48.62 2.01
N ALA A 104 -23.41 48.68 1.70
CA ALA A 104 -24.30 49.74 2.17
C ALA A 104 -24.49 49.72 3.69
N VAL A 105 -24.70 48.55 4.30
CA VAL A 105 -24.87 48.41 5.75
C VAL A 105 -23.56 48.72 6.50
N THR A 106 -22.40 48.35 5.96
CA THR A 106 -21.11 48.54 6.60
C THR A 106 -20.42 49.83 6.23
N ALA A 107 -21.03 50.68 5.38
CA ALA A 107 -20.47 51.99 5.01
C ALA A 107 -20.20 52.89 6.23
N GLY A 108 -18.99 53.44 6.32
CA GLY A 108 -18.56 54.30 7.43
C GLY A 108 -18.47 53.57 8.79
N ALA A 109 -18.46 52.23 8.80
CA ALA A 109 -18.36 51.45 10.04
C ALA A 109 -16.93 51.04 10.37
N ALA A 110 -16.68 50.87 11.66
CA ALA A 110 -15.45 50.25 12.16
C ALA A 110 -15.47 48.71 12.05
N CYS A 111 -16.13 48.17 11.01
CA CYS A 111 -16.15 46.73 10.72
C CYS A 111 -16.03 46.53 9.19
N ARG A 112 -15.65 45.30 8.81
CA ARG A 112 -15.58 44.84 7.41
C ARG A 112 -16.21 43.48 7.28
N PHE A 113 -16.70 43.18 6.09
CA PHE A 113 -17.24 41.85 5.82
C PHE A 113 -16.33 41.05 4.86
N GLU A 114 -16.43 39.75 4.97
CA GLU A 114 -15.79 38.78 4.10
C GLU A 114 -16.82 37.72 3.73
N ILE A 115 -17.09 37.55 2.43
CA ILE A 115 -17.99 36.51 1.92
C ILE A 115 -17.15 35.24 1.80
N LEU A 116 -17.39 34.26 2.69
CA LEU A 116 -16.63 33.03 2.74
C LEU A 116 -17.10 32.04 1.67
N ASP A 117 -18.41 31.98 1.44
CA ASP A 117 -19.06 31.16 0.41
C ASP A 117 -20.45 31.74 0.07
N ASN A 118 -21.22 31.04 -0.78
CA ASN A 118 -22.56 31.51 -1.24
C ASN A 118 -23.62 31.54 -0.13
N ALA A 119 -23.35 30.99 1.05
CA ALA A 119 -24.27 30.89 2.19
C ALA A 119 -23.73 31.49 3.49
N THR A 120 -22.45 31.93 3.54
CA THR A 120 -21.79 32.35 4.76
C THR A 120 -20.99 33.65 4.59
N VAL A 121 -21.22 34.63 5.47
CA VAL A 121 -20.48 35.89 5.52
C VAL A 121 -19.96 36.13 6.94
N SER A 122 -18.70 36.48 7.08
CA SER A 122 -18.05 36.84 8.33
C SER A 122 -17.93 38.36 8.46
N ILE A 123 -18.36 38.91 9.61
CA ILE A 123 -18.21 40.33 9.98
C ILE A 123 -17.14 40.44 11.05
N ARG A 124 -16.13 41.30 10.83
CA ARG A 124 -15.00 41.46 11.77
C ARG A 124 -14.78 42.97 12.06
N PRO A 125 -14.30 43.37 13.28
CA PRO A 125 -13.92 44.73 13.56
C PRO A 125 -12.82 45.20 12.60
N ALA A 126 -12.90 46.44 12.11
CA ALA A 126 -11.80 47.08 11.40
C ALA A 126 -10.74 47.51 12.44
N ARG A 127 -9.52 47.01 12.34
CA ARG A 127 -8.41 47.39 13.21
C ARG A 127 -8.13 48.88 13.00
N ALA A 128 -8.19 49.69 14.05
CA ALA A 128 -7.90 51.11 13.98
C ALA A 128 -6.45 51.35 13.54
N THR A 129 -6.28 51.98 12.39
CA THR A 129 -5.00 52.49 11.93
C THR A 129 -4.73 53.77 12.68
N ARG A 130 -3.72 53.81 13.56
CA ARG A 130 -3.16 55.04 14.15
C ARG A 130 -2.51 55.84 13.03
N ALA A 131 -2.99 57.04 12.82
CA ALA A 131 -2.35 58.04 11.99
C ALA A 131 -1.04 58.48 12.63
N SER A 132 0.07 58.46 11.92
CA SER A 132 1.27 59.22 12.19
C SER A 132 1.96 59.59 10.88
N GLU A 133 2.43 60.79 10.86
CA GLU A 133 3.01 61.66 9.88
C GLU A 133 4.32 61.17 9.24
N PRO A 134 4.80 61.75 8.14
CA PRO A 134 5.67 61.10 7.18
C PRO A 134 7.15 61.31 7.48
N ALA A 135 7.95 60.28 7.25
CA ALA A 135 9.38 60.41 6.96
C ALA A 135 9.80 59.34 5.96
N GLU A 136 10.15 59.82 4.79
CA GLU A 136 10.80 59.03 3.70
C GLU A 136 12.11 58.40 4.21
N ARG A 137 12.21 57.09 4.12
CA ARG A 137 13.46 56.34 4.00
C ARG A 137 13.23 55.14 3.08
N PRO A 138 14.24 54.66 2.36
CA PRO A 138 14.09 53.74 1.21
C PRO A 138 13.57 52.38 1.65
N HIS A 139 12.60 51.88 0.92
CA HIS A 139 11.95 50.59 1.10
C HIS A 139 12.97 49.44 1.06
N ALA A 140 13.24 48.89 2.22
CA ALA A 140 13.70 47.49 2.27
C ALA A 140 12.53 46.62 1.81
N VAL A 141 12.77 45.85 0.76
CA VAL A 141 11.83 44.85 0.24
C VAL A 141 11.50 43.91 1.41
N ALA A 142 10.22 43.89 1.82
CA ALA A 142 9.76 42.93 2.80
C ALA A 142 10.04 41.50 2.29
N PRO A 143 10.62 40.64 3.12
CA PRO A 143 10.85 39.27 2.71
C PRO A 143 9.49 38.63 2.33
N PRO A 144 9.41 37.83 1.24
CA PRO A 144 8.18 37.15 0.87
C PRO A 144 7.66 36.35 2.08
N PRO A 145 6.33 36.18 2.20
CA PRO A 145 5.78 35.41 3.31
C PRO A 145 6.44 34.04 3.33
N VAL A 146 7.10 33.75 4.45
CA VAL A 146 7.63 32.39 4.70
C VAL A 146 6.44 31.45 4.59
N VAL A 147 6.42 30.64 3.54
CA VAL A 147 5.49 29.51 3.45
C VAL A 147 5.79 28.67 4.68
N ALA A 148 4.91 28.71 5.67
CA ALA A 148 5.01 27.86 6.83
C ALA A 148 5.08 26.42 6.31
N ALA A 149 6.16 25.72 6.64
CA ALA A 149 6.26 24.29 6.34
C ALA A 149 4.95 23.63 6.80
N PRO A 150 4.33 22.77 5.99
CA PRO A 150 3.11 22.08 6.40
C PRO A 150 3.40 21.46 7.76
N ALA A 151 2.62 21.85 8.77
CA ALA A 151 2.79 21.33 10.12
C ALA A 151 2.57 19.81 10.05
N ILE A 152 3.63 19.02 10.07
CA ILE A 152 3.60 17.55 10.01
C ILE A 152 2.68 16.98 11.10
N ASP A 153 2.46 17.75 12.15
CA ASP A 153 1.52 17.45 13.24
C ASP A 153 0.05 17.55 12.88
N SER A 154 -0.29 18.16 11.76
CA SER A 154 -1.68 18.21 11.27
C SER A 154 -2.08 16.93 10.53
N VAL A 155 -1.15 16.00 10.29
CA VAL A 155 -1.43 14.75 9.60
C VAL A 155 -2.28 13.86 10.50
N ILE A 156 -3.53 13.63 10.07
CA ILE A 156 -4.43 12.71 10.74
C ILE A 156 -4.21 11.32 10.18
N VAL A 157 -3.98 10.38 11.07
CA VAL A 157 -3.85 8.94 10.77
C VAL A 157 -5.10 8.20 11.22
N THR A 158 -5.45 7.17 10.50
CA THR A 158 -6.61 6.32 10.83
C THR A 158 -6.23 4.85 11.04
N ALA A 159 -4.93 4.55 11.00
CA ALA A 159 -4.41 3.21 11.27
C ALA A 159 -4.59 2.76 12.73
N THR A 160 -4.86 3.68 13.66
CA THR A 160 -5.23 3.36 15.05
C THR A 160 -6.73 3.03 15.20
N LYS A 161 -7.47 2.83 14.07
CA LYS A 161 -8.93 2.67 14.01
C LYS A 161 -9.72 3.90 14.51
N ARG A 162 -9.02 4.99 14.83
CA ARG A 162 -9.53 6.31 15.15
C ARG A 162 -8.77 7.37 14.36
N PRO A 163 -9.40 8.50 14.01
CA PRO A 163 -8.66 9.66 13.54
C PRO A 163 -7.75 10.17 14.68
N THR A 164 -6.45 10.02 14.54
CA THR A 164 -5.48 10.44 15.56
C THR A 164 -4.43 11.34 14.90
N ARG A 165 -4.02 12.42 15.57
CA ARG A 165 -2.88 13.21 15.08
C ARG A 165 -1.61 12.38 15.17
N LEU A 166 -0.80 12.37 14.13
CA LEU A 166 0.43 11.59 14.08
C LEU A 166 1.36 11.85 15.27
N GLY A 167 1.46 13.11 15.74
CA GLY A 167 2.27 13.50 16.89
C GLY A 167 1.69 13.08 18.25
N ALA A 168 0.47 12.53 18.30
CA ALA A 168 -0.19 12.06 19.52
C ALA A 168 -0.35 10.52 19.57
N ALA A 169 0.11 9.81 18.54
CA ALA A 169 0.02 8.36 18.46
C ALA A 169 1.23 7.69 19.13
N ALA A 170 1.01 6.84 20.14
CA ALA A 170 2.04 5.96 20.70
C ALA A 170 2.34 4.82 19.75
N GLY A 171 3.63 4.53 19.51
CA GLY A 171 4.12 3.45 18.65
C GLY A 171 4.86 3.94 17.40
N GLY A 172 5.58 3.04 16.75
CA GLY A 172 6.29 3.30 15.50
C GLY A 172 5.32 3.48 14.33
N LEU A 173 4.96 4.72 14.01
CA LEU A 173 4.03 5.06 12.93
C LEU A 173 4.65 6.06 11.96
N SER A 174 4.70 5.70 10.68
CA SER A 174 5.13 6.59 9.59
C SER A 174 3.99 6.83 8.63
N VAL A 175 3.94 8.05 8.09
CA VAL A 175 2.98 8.46 7.07
C VAL A 175 3.72 9.08 5.89
N ILE A 176 3.43 8.56 4.71
CA ILE A 176 3.92 9.11 3.45
C ILE A 176 2.72 9.74 2.75
N SER A 177 2.69 11.07 2.68
CA SER A 177 1.60 11.81 2.06
C SER A 177 1.62 11.68 0.54
N ALA A 178 0.48 11.99 -0.11
CA ALA A 178 0.38 12.05 -1.57
C ALA A 178 1.45 12.97 -2.20
N ALA A 179 1.77 14.08 -1.56
CA ALA A 179 2.82 14.99 -2.04
C ALA A 179 4.19 14.31 -2.02
N ARG A 180 4.54 13.66 -0.90
CA ARG A 180 5.81 12.94 -0.77
C ARG A 180 5.91 11.75 -1.73
N LEU A 181 4.81 11.00 -1.94
CA LEU A 181 4.76 9.93 -2.95
C LEU A 181 5.08 10.46 -4.36
N ARG A 182 4.55 11.62 -4.72
CA ARG A 182 4.82 12.28 -6.02
C ARG A 182 6.27 12.75 -6.12
N ASP A 183 6.78 13.47 -5.11
CA ASP A 183 8.14 14.01 -5.07
C ASP A 183 9.18 12.89 -5.21
N ALA A 184 8.96 11.78 -4.52
CA ALA A 184 9.79 10.57 -4.59
C ALA A 184 9.55 9.74 -5.86
N GLY A 185 8.50 10.01 -6.62
CA GLY A 185 8.10 9.21 -7.78
C GLY A 185 7.70 7.79 -7.40
N ALA A 186 7.19 7.61 -6.17
CA ALA A 186 6.76 6.31 -5.67
C ALA A 186 5.53 5.82 -6.42
N ILE A 187 5.62 4.64 -6.99
CA ILE A 187 4.60 4.07 -7.86
C ILE A 187 3.99 2.78 -7.34
N ASP A 188 4.70 2.08 -6.46
CA ASP A 188 4.37 0.76 -5.96
C ASP A 188 4.97 0.51 -4.57
N THR A 189 4.80 -0.70 -4.04
CA THR A 189 5.33 -1.12 -2.73
C THR A 189 6.87 -1.08 -2.70
N THR A 190 7.55 -1.43 -3.78
CA THR A 190 9.01 -1.39 -3.87
C THR A 190 9.53 0.03 -3.72
N SER A 191 8.86 1.00 -4.33
CA SER A 191 9.21 2.42 -4.19
C SER A 191 9.03 2.95 -2.77
N ILE A 192 8.10 2.38 -1.97
CA ILE A 192 7.93 2.71 -0.56
C ILE A 192 9.10 2.20 0.27
N SER A 193 9.65 1.02 -0.06
CA SER A 193 10.81 0.47 0.66
C SER A 193 12.02 1.40 0.59
N GLN A 194 12.16 2.13 -0.48
CA GLN A 194 13.25 3.09 -0.68
C GLN A 194 13.10 4.37 0.17
N GLN A 195 11.94 4.61 0.76
CA GLN A 195 11.66 5.81 1.55
C GLN A 195 11.58 5.58 3.06
N THR A 196 11.58 4.32 3.50
CA THR A 196 11.28 3.97 4.89
C THR A 196 12.25 2.91 5.39
N ALA A 197 13.19 3.32 6.25
CA ALA A 197 14.12 2.38 6.85
C ALA A 197 13.39 1.27 7.62
N GLY A 198 13.86 0.05 7.44
CA GLY A 198 13.25 -1.12 8.04
C GLY A 198 11.98 -1.63 7.36
N PHE A 199 11.51 -0.98 6.30
CA PHE A 199 10.53 -1.53 5.37
C PHE A 199 11.29 -2.08 4.16
N ILE A 200 11.34 -3.39 4.04
CA ILE A 200 12.13 -4.08 3.01
C ILE A 200 11.21 -4.98 2.21
N THR A 201 11.40 -5.03 0.89
CA THR A 201 10.78 -6.02 0.02
C THR A 201 11.83 -7.00 -0.49
N THR A 202 11.44 -8.27 -0.68
CA THR A 202 12.23 -9.15 -1.55
C THR A 202 12.25 -8.56 -2.97
N ASN A 203 13.17 -8.99 -3.81
CA ASN A 203 13.25 -8.49 -5.20
C ASN A 203 13.10 -9.65 -6.20
N LEU A 204 11.95 -10.34 -6.14
CA LEU A 204 11.60 -11.45 -7.05
C LEU A 204 10.90 -10.99 -8.33
N GLY A 205 10.55 -9.71 -8.40
CA GLY A 205 9.77 -9.12 -9.48
C GLY A 205 8.41 -8.60 -9.00
N ALA A 206 7.75 -7.84 -9.85
CA ALA A 206 6.47 -7.23 -9.56
C ALA A 206 5.43 -8.32 -9.18
N ALA A 207 4.68 -8.08 -8.12
CA ALA A 207 3.67 -8.97 -7.54
C ALA A 207 4.19 -10.37 -7.12
N ARG A 208 5.49 -10.53 -6.94
CA ARG A 208 6.13 -11.75 -6.40
C ARG A 208 6.81 -11.50 -5.05
N ASN A 209 6.78 -10.28 -4.55
CA ASN A 209 7.55 -9.85 -3.38
C ASN A 209 6.86 -10.17 -2.06
N LYS A 210 7.67 -10.33 -1.01
CA LYS A 210 7.26 -10.30 0.40
C LYS A 210 7.65 -8.96 1.00
N ILE A 211 6.85 -8.47 1.93
CA ILE A 211 7.13 -7.27 2.72
C ILE A 211 7.65 -7.72 4.09
N MET A 212 8.72 -7.09 4.54
CA MET A 212 9.33 -7.30 5.85
C MET A 212 9.46 -5.96 6.57
N LEU A 213 9.13 -5.93 7.85
CA LEU A 213 9.22 -4.74 8.69
C LEU A 213 10.11 -4.98 9.91
N ARG A 214 10.85 -3.95 10.33
CA ARG A 214 11.64 -3.93 11.58
C ARG A 214 12.70 -5.02 11.69
N GLY A 215 13.19 -5.56 10.60
CA GLY A 215 14.11 -6.68 10.66
C GLY A 215 13.45 -8.01 11.08
N LEU A 216 12.12 -8.09 11.09
CA LEU A 216 11.36 -9.30 11.36
C LEU A 216 11.06 -10.02 10.04
N SER A 217 11.69 -11.17 9.85
CA SER A 217 11.54 -11.98 8.65
C SER A 217 11.34 -13.44 9.02
N ASP A 218 10.33 -14.04 8.44
CA ASP A 218 10.05 -15.47 8.49
C ASP A 218 10.74 -16.24 7.35
N GLY A 219 11.66 -15.59 6.65
CA GLY A 219 12.34 -16.13 5.48
C GLY A 219 11.93 -15.42 4.20
N THR A 220 12.77 -15.61 3.19
CA THR A 220 12.64 -14.90 1.91
C THR A 220 11.77 -15.63 0.89
N PHE A 221 11.41 -16.86 1.18
CA PHE A 221 10.62 -17.69 0.28
C PHE A 221 9.13 -17.43 0.45
N THR A 222 8.40 -17.53 -0.64
CA THR A 222 6.93 -17.52 -0.66
C THR A 222 6.41 -18.96 -0.67
N GLY A 223 5.47 -19.27 0.21
CA GLY A 223 4.87 -20.59 0.33
C GLY A 223 3.47 -20.51 0.95
N ARG A 224 3.21 -21.30 1.98
CA ARG A 224 1.88 -21.44 2.58
C ARG A 224 1.66 -20.64 3.86
N THR A 225 2.65 -19.83 4.29
CA THR A 225 2.49 -18.95 5.45
C THR A 225 1.78 -17.65 5.05
N GLN A 226 0.95 -17.17 5.95
CA GLN A 226 0.44 -15.81 5.89
C GLN A 226 1.61 -14.81 6.06
N GLN A 227 1.61 -13.70 5.35
CA GLN A 227 2.64 -12.68 5.49
C GLN A 227 2.72 -12.14 6.93
N THR A 228 3.93 -11.67 7.34
CA THR A 228 4.15 -11.07 8.66
C THR A 228 3.63 -9.64 8.74
N VAL A 229 3.49 -8.95 7.61
CA VAL A 229 2.98 -7.57 7.49
C VAL A 229 1.55 -7.60 6.97
N GLY A 230 0.65 -6.96 7.70
CA GLY A 230 -0.73 -6.77 7.27
C GLY A 230 -0.82 -5.71 6.16
N THR A 231 -1.15 -6.11 4.94
CA THR A 231 -1.36 -5.20 3.81
C THR A 231 -2.84 -4.85 3.70
N TYR A 232 -3.15 -3.56 3.53
CA TYR A 232 -4.52 -3.04 3.44
C TYR A 232 -4.68 -2.04 2.30
N LEU A 233 -5.78 -2.14 1.57
CA LEU A 233 -6.30 -1.04 0.75
C LEU A 233 -7.53 -0.45 1.46
N ASP A 234 -7.41 0.79 1.90
CA ASP A 234 -8.36 1.45 2.83
C ASP A 234 -8.55 0.64 4.12
N ASN A 235 -9.72 0.06 4.35
CA ASN A 235 -10.02 -0.77 5.51
C ASN A 235 -10.04 -2.27 5.20
N ILE A 236 -9.80 -2.67 3.95
CA ILE A 236 -9.93 -4.04 3.50
C ILE A 236 -8.55 -4.73 3.48
N PRO A 237 -8.37 -5.84 4.22
CA PRO A 237 -7.13 -6.59 4.25
C PRO A 237 -6.87 -7.31 2.92
N LEU A 238 -5.60 -7.28 2.52
CA LEU A 238 -5.03 -8.08 1.43
C LEU A 238 -4.03 -9.11 1.98
N THR A 239 -4.18 -9.48 3.25
CA THR A 239 -3.26 -10.32 4.01
C THR A 239 -3.77 -11.76 4.04
N TYR A 240 -3.32 -12.59 3.14
CA TYR A 240 -3.58 -14.02 3.00
C TYR A 240 -2.31 -14.73 2.50
N ASN A 241 -2.39 -16.00 2.14
CA ASN A 241 -1.24 -16.76 1.62
C ASN A 241 -0.98 -16.41 0.15
N ALA A 242 -0.40 -15.25 -0.09
CA ALA A 242 -0.01 -14.79 -1.42
C ALA A 242 1.15 -13.79 -1.30
N PRO A 243 1.95 -13.58 -2.35
CA PRO A 243 2.86 -12.46 -2.42
C PRO A 243 2.10 -11.13 -2.38
N ASP A 244 2.79 -10.04 -2.09
CA ASP A 244 2.21 -8.69 -2.20
C ASP A 244 1.68 -8.48 -3.62
N PRO A 245 0.40 -8.03 -3.82
CA PRO A 245 -0.13 -7.77 -5.15
C PRO A 245 0.53 -6.59 -5.87
N ASP A 246 1.41 -5.86 -5.19
CA ASP A 246 2.18 -4.73 -5.72
C ASP A 246 1.27 -3.67 -6.36
N LEU A 247 0.32 -3.20 -5.54
CA LEU A 247 -0.68 -2.23 -5.99
C LEU A 247 -0.05 -0.93 -6.48
N ARG A 248 -0.55 -0.46 -7.62
CA ARG A 248 -0.19 0.84 -8.16
C ARG A 248 -0.69 1.97 -7.26
N LEU A 249 0.22 2.85 -6.82
CA LEU A 249 -0.06 3.95 -5.91
C LEU A 249 -0.61 5.20 -6.66
N ILE A 250 -1.60 4.99 -7.51
CA ILE A 250 -2.31 6.08 -8.17
C ILE A 250 -3.43 6.61 -7.27
N ASP A 251 -3.63 7.92 -7.26
CA ASP A 251 -4.74 8.56 -6.55
C ASP A 251 -4.83 8.12 -5.07
N VAL A 252 -3.68 8.07 -4.41
CA VAL A 252 -3.50 7.73 -3.01
C VAL A 252 -3.42 9.02 -2.20
N ASP A 253 -4.18 9.12 -1.12
CA ASP A 253 -4.11 10.22 -0.17
C ASP A 253 -2.83 10.13 0.67
N ARG A 254 -2.54 8.93 1.17
CA ARG A 254 -1.34 8.61 1.94
C ARG A 254 -1.11 7.11 2.08
N VAL A 255 0.10 6.77 2.47
CA VAL A 255 0.46 5.44 2.96
C VAL A 255 0.75 5.53 4.46
N GLU A 256 0.14 4.64 5.24
CA GLU A 256 0.35 4.52 6.68
C GLU A 256 1.11 3.22 6.97
N ILE A 257 2.22 3.31 7.70
CA ILE A 257 3.05 2.16 8.08
C ILE A 257 3.12 2.10 9.60
N LEU A 258 2.49 1.09 10.19
CA LEU A 258 2.59 0.81 11.62
C LEU A 258 3.64 -0.27 11.81
N ARG A 259 4.64 0.01 12.61
CA ARG A 259 5.70 -0.93 12.93
C ARG A 259 5.45 -1.61 14.26
N GLY A 260 5.91 -2.85 14.36
CA GLY A 260 5.65 -3.72 15.51
C GLY A 260 4.27 -4.38 15.48
N PRO A 261 4.01 -5.35 16.36
CA PRO A 261 2.81 -6.16 16.33
C PRO A 261 1.52 -5.35 16.48
N GLN A 262 0.54 -5.62 15.64
CA GLN A 262 -0.76 -4.94 15.60
C GLN A 262 -1.94 -5.92 15.81
N GLY A 263 -1.70 -7.08 16.43
CA GLY A 263 -2.70 -8.12 16.60
C GLY A 263 -3.96 -7.66 17.33
N ALA A 264 -3.84 -6.72 18.28
CA ALA A 264 -4.95 -6.19 19.05
C ALA A 264 -6.03 -5.50 18.18
N LEU A 265 -5.63 -4.75 17.13
CA LEU A 265 -6.56 -4.01 16.27
C LEU A 265 -6.75 -4.64 14.89
N TYR A 266 -5.73 -5.31 14.37
CA TYR A 266 -5.70 -5.81 13.00
C TYR A 266 -5.75 -7.34 12.87
N GLY A 267 -5.50 -8.05 13.99
CA GLY A 267 -5.60 -9.52 14.03
C GLY A 267 -4.44 -10.26 13.39
N GLY A 268 -4.74 -11.48 12.91
CA GLY A 268 -3.75 -12.37 12.31
C GLY A 268 -3.14 -11.80 11.02
N GLY A 269 -1.81 -11.98 10.84
CA GLY A 269 -1.06 -11.45 9.69
C GLY A 269 -0.57 -10.02 9.85
N SER A 270 -0.79 -9.39 11.01
CA SER A 270 -0.18 -8.12 11.40
C SER A 270 0.90 -8.31 12.46
N LEU A 271 1.74 -9.33 12.28
CA LEU A 271 2.71 -9.80 13.25
C LEU A 271 3.88 -8.81 13.41
N SER A 272 4.46 -8.33 12.31
CA SER A 272 5.56 -7.35 12.33
C SER A 272 5.09 -5.90 12.09
N GLY A 273 3.84 -5.72 11.67
CA GLY A 273 3.26 -4.41 11.41
C GLY A 273 2.13 -4.40 10.40
N VAL A 274 1.75 -3.19 9.99
CA VAL A 274 0.71 -2.94 8.98
C VAL A 274 1.21 -1.95 7.93
N TYR A 275 1.00 -2.28 6.67
CA TYR A 275 1.17 -1.44 5.50
C TYR A 275 -0.21 -1.12 4.93
N ARG A 276 -0.63 0.13 4.99
CA ARG A 276 -1.97 0.55 4.60
C ARG A 276 -1.93 1.66 3.57
N ILE A 277 -2.50 1.38 2.41
CA ILE A 277 -2.72 2.34 1.33
C ILE A 277 -4.09 2.97 1.57
N VAL A 278 -4.13 4.29 1.75
CA VAL A 278 -5.37 5.06 1.92
C VAL A 278 -5.65 5.80 0.63
N SER A 279 -6.75 5.45 -0.02
CA SER A 279 -7.14 6.05 -1.28
C SER A 279 -7.70 7.48 -1.11
N ALA A 280 -7.52 8.34 -2.12
CA ALA A 280 -8.17 9.64 -2.16
C ALA A 280 -9.69 9.46 -2.28
N LYS A 281 -10.44 10.17 -1.42
CA LYS A 281 -11.90 10.10 -1.39
C LYS A 281 -12.53 11.03 -2.42
N PRO A 282 -13.76 10.72 -2.92
CA PRO A 282 -14.53 11.64 -3.71
C PRO A 282 -14.80 12.95 -2.94
N VAL A 283 -14.59 14.09 -3.59
CA VAL A 283 -14.87 15.43 -3.06
C VAL A 283 -16.25 15.86 -3.57
N LEU A 284 -17.15 16.23 -2.65
CA LEU A 284 -18.57 16.40 -2.96
C LEU A 284 -18.90 17.67 -3.77
N ASP A 285 -18.04 18.70 -3.69
CA ASP A 285 -18.34 20.04 -4.21
C ASP A 285 -17.35 20.52 -5.29
N GLU A 286 -16.34 19.72 -5.65
CA GLU A 286 -15.28 20.14 -6.55
C GLU A 286 -15.19 19.22 -7.77
N ARG A 287 -15.17 19.81 -8.96
CA ARG A 287 -14.72 19.12 -10.18
C ARG A 287 -13.23 19.28 -10.31
N SER A 288 -12.53 18.18 -10.40
CA SER A 288 -11.09 18.21 -10.61
C SER A 288 -10.64 16.97 -11.37
N GLY A 289 -9.48 17.08 -12.00
CA GLY A 289 -8.90 15.94 -12.70
C GLY A 289 -7.41 16.13 -12.93
N SER A 290 -6.75 15.04 -13.30
CA SER A 290 -5.36 15.05 -13.73
C SER A 290 -5.11 13.97 -14.78
N LEU A 291 -4.21 14.25 -15.69
CA LEU A 291 -3.67 13.31 -16.66
C LEU A 291 -2.15 13.34 -16.55
N LEU A 292 -1.51 12.19 -16.63
CA LEU A 292 -0.06 12.06 -16.67
C LEU A 292 0.34 11.13 -17.80
N ALA A 293 1.35 11.54 -18.56
CA ALA A 293 2.05 10.70 -19.53
C ALA A 293 3.54 10.75 -19.27
N GLY A 294 4.20 9.60 -19.29
CA GLY A 294 5.63 9.51 -19.05
C GLY A 294 6.30 8.41 -19.87
N ALA A 295 7.59 8.57 -20.08
CA ALA A 295 8.47 7.58 -20.70
C ALA A 295 9.77 7.47 -19.91
N ALA A 296 10.39 6.30 -19.97
CA ALA A 296 11.71 6.08 -19.37
C ALA A 296 12.60 5.22 -20.26
N ALA A 297 13.91 5.46 -20.15
CA ALA A 297 14.97 4.71 -20.83
C ALA A 297 15.91 4.12 -19.78
N THR A 298 15.99 2.80 -19.73
CA THR A 298 16.90 2.03 -18.88
C THR A 298 18.15 1.71 -19.66
N GLU A 299 19.31 1.89 -19.05
CA GLU A 299 20.60 1.56 -19.68
C GLU A 299 20.66 0.07 -20.01
N SER A 300 20.96 -0.24 -21.27
CA SER A 300 20.95 -1.61 -21.83
C SER A 300 19.59 -2.36 -21.64
N GLY A 301 18.49 -1.62 -21.53
CA GLY A 301 17.14 -2.17 -21.39
C GLY A 301 16.16 -1.64 -22.44
N SER A 302 14.96 -2.18 -22.42
CA SER A 302 13.85 -1.71 -23.24
C SER A 302 13.19 -0.46 -22.66
N PRO A 303 12.60 0.41 -23.50
CA PRO A 303 11.89 1.59 -23.04
C PRO A 303 10.67 1.25 -22.19
N SER A 304 10.34 2.14 -21.25
CA SER A 304 9.17 2.09 -20.39
C SER A 304 8.20 3.22 -20.71
N SER A 305 6.92 3.01 -20.44
CA SER A 305 5.88 4.05 -20.61
C SER A 305 4.88 4.02 -19.46
N ARG A 306 4.27 5.17 -19.19
CA ARG A 306 3.28 5.36 -18.13
C ARG A 306 2.18 6.31 -18.56
N PHE A 307 0.94 5.93 -18.29
CA PHE A 307 -0.25 6.78 -18.48
C PHE A 307 -1.14 6.67 -17.26
N GLU A 308 -1.59 7.81 -16.75
CA GLU A 308 -2.47 7.89 -15.58
C GLU A 308 -3.56 8.95 -15.83
N GLY A 309 -4.75 8.68 -15.34
CA GLY A 309 -5.86 9.63 -15.36
C GLY A 309 -6.68 9.53 -14.09
N VAL A 310 -7.04 10.70 -13.54
CA VAL A 310 -7.92 10.82 -12.36
C VAL A 310 -8.96 11.88 -12.64
N VAL A 311 -10.20 11.61 -12.24
CA VAL A 311 -11.30 12.56 -12.37
C VAL A 311 -12.18 12.48 -11.13
N ASN A 312 -12.57 13.64 -10.58
CA ASN A 312 -13.54 13.81 -9.52
C ASN A 312 -14.75 14.56 -10.03
N LEU A 313 -15.94 13.98 -9.92
CA LEU A 313 -17.20 14.51 -10.47
C LEU A 313 -18.25 14.58 -9.36
N PRO A 314 -18.61 15.77 -8.84
CA PRO A 314 -19.83 15.94 -8.07
C PRO A 314 -21.05 15.57 -8.91
N ILE A 315 -21.85 14.60 -8.45
CA ILE A 315 -23.10 14.16 -9.09
C ILE A 315 -24.24 14.98 -8.54
N ALA A 316 -24.27 15.19 -7.23
CA ALA A 316 -25.15 16.08 -6.51
C ALA A 316 -24.31 16.88 -5.52
N ALA A 317 -24.25 18.20 -5.72
CA ALA A 317 -23.42 19.10 -4.93
C ALA A 317 -23.69 18.95 -3.43
N GLY A 318 -22.63 18.76 -2.65
CA GLY A 318 -22.66 18.54 -1.21
C GLY A 318 -23.25 17.19 -0.77
N ARG A 319 -23.73 16.34 -1.71
CA ARG A 319 -24.39 15.07 -1.38
C ARG A 319 -23.76 13.83 -1.98
N ALA A 320 -23.33 13.91 -3.25
CA ALA A 320 -22.77 12.73 -3.91
C ALA A 320 -21.68 13.12 -4.90
N ALA A 321 -20.59 12.38 -4.93
CA ALA A 321 -19.52 12.51 -5.91
C ALA A 321 -18.95 11.16 -6.31
N LEU A 322 -18.54 11.08 -7.56
CA LEU A 322 -17.85 9.96 -8.18
C LEU A 322 -16.39 10.32 -8.41
N ARG A 323 -15.48 9.44 -8.03
CA ARG A 323 -14.05 9.55 -8.32
C ARG A 323 -13.58 8.34 -9.10
N LEU A 324 -12.88 8.60 -10.21
CA LEU A 324 -12.35 7.58 -11.11
C LEU A 324 -10.85 7.76 -11.22
N ALA A 325 -10.11 6.68 -11.18
CA ALA A 325 -8.68 6.64 -11.47
C ALA A 325 -8.36 5.45 -12.37
N GLY A 326 -7.51 5.66 -13.37
CA GLY A 326 -7.08 4.60 -14.28
C GLY A 326 -5.65 4.78 -14.72
N TYR A 327 -4.97 3.68 -15.04
CA TYR A 327 -3.55 3.69 -15.42
C TYR A 327 -3.19 2.53 -16.35
N SER A 328 -2.09 2.74 -17.07
CA SER A 328 -1.44 1.72 -17.89
C SER A 328 0.06 1.99 -17.89
N ASP A 329 0.81 1.04 -17.34
CA ASP A 329 2.27 1.11 -17.20
C ASP A 329 2.92 -0.05 -17.96
N VAL A 330 4.06 0.23 -18.58
CA VAL A 330 4.96 -0.77 -19.17
C VAL A 330 6.35 -0.50 -18.60
N ASP A 331 6.87 -1.44 -17.82
CA ASP A 331 8.25 -1.43 -17.39
C ASP A 331 9.08 -2.30 -18.35
N GLY A 332 9.98 -1.69 -19.10
CA GLY A 332 10.86 -2.37 -20.03
C GLY A 332 11.82 -3.31 -19.30
N GLY A 333 12.04 -4.49 -19.85
CA GLY A 333 13.00 -5.46 -19.33
C GLY A 333 14.46 -5.01 -19.53
N TYR A 334 15.39 -5.66 -18.82
CA TYR A 334 16.83 -5.39 -18.89
C TYR A 334 17.70 -6.66 -18.71
N VAL A 335 17.05 -7.84 -18.57
CA VAL A 335 17.72 -9.14 -18.46
C VAL A 335 17.68 -9.86 -19.79
N ASP A 336 18.80 -10.43 -20.22
CA ASP A 336 18.90 -11.25 -21.42
C ASP A 336 18.90 -12.73 -21.07
N ASP A 337 18.18 -13.56 -21.83
CA ASP A 337 18.26 -15.01 -21.74
C ASP A 337 19.05 -15.56 -22.92
N VAL A 338 20.28 -16.02 -22.63
CA VAL A 338 21.22 -16.46 -23.67
C VAL A 338 20.84 -17.80 -24.29
N ASN A 339 20.19 -18.68 -23.52
CA ASN A 339 19.75 -19.99 -24.00
C ASN A 339 18.51 -19.87 -24.90
N LEU A 340 17.55 -19.06 -24.52
CA LEU A 340 16.37 -18.76 -25.30
C LEU A 340 16.63 -17.74 -26.41
N ARG A 341 17.81 -17.12 -26.45
CA ARG A 341 18.19 -16.06 -27.40
C ARG A 341 17.22 -14.89 -27.42
N LEU A 342 16.81 -14.46 -26.23
CA LEU A 342 15.87 -13.36 -26.01
C LEU A 342 16.55 -12.24 -25.24
N SER A 343 16.27 -11.00 -25.64
CA SER A 343 16.76 -9.82 -24.95
C SER A 343 15.66 -9.15 -24.14
N ASN A 344 16.04 -8.54 -22.99
CA ASN A 344 15.14 -7.77 -22.14
C ASN A 344 13.88 -8.54 -21.75
N VAL A 345 14.04 -9.77 -21.29
CA VAL A 345 12.93 -10.74 -21.11
C VAL A 345 11.98 -10.39 -19.98
N ASP A 346 12.42 -9.62 -18.96
CA ASP A 346 11.74 -9.32 -17.72
C ASP A 346 10.78 -8.10 -17.81
N ARG A 347 10.16 -7.91 -18.98
CA ARG A 347 9.18 -6.84 -19.19
C ARG A 347 7.94 -7.09 -18.34
N THR A 348 7.46 -6.04 -17.66
CA THR A 348 6.21 -6.06 -16.90
C THR A 348 5.21 -5.06 -17.47
N THR A 349 3.97 -5.48 -17.62
CA THR A 349 2.83 -4.61 -17.96
C THR A 349 1.87 -4.59 -16.78
N ARG A 350 1.35 -3.41 -16.45
CA ARG A 350 0.40 -3.22 -15.37
C ARG A 350 -0.70 -2.27 -15.82
N THR A 351 -1.95 -2.74 -15.80
CA THR A 351 -3.13 -1.93 -16.12
C THR A 351 -4.15 -2.04 -15.00
N GLY A 352 -4.89 -0.99 -14.76
CA GLY A 352 -5.90 -1.04 -13.72
C GLY A 352 -6.59 0.28 -13.48
N GLY A 353 -7.41 0.29 -12.43
CA GLY A 353 -8.13 1.49 -12.02
C GLY A 353 -8.92 1.29 -10.74
N ARG A 354 -9.45 2.41 -10.26
CA ARG A 354 -10.34 2.47 -9.11
C ARG A 354 -11.55 3.35 -9.43
N VAL A 355 -12.65 3.00 -8.79
CA VAL A 355 -13.88 3.78 -8.76
C VAL A 355 -14.30 3.95 -7.31
N ALA A 356 -14.73 5.14 -6.93
CA ALA A 356 -15.31 5.39 -5.63
C ALA A 356 -16.51 6.33 -5.78
N LEU A 357 -17.64 5.98 -5.15
CA LEU A 357 -18.83 6.80 -5.01
C LEU A 357 -19.02 7.12 -3.53
N ALA A 358 -19.01 8.40 -3.19
CA ALA A 358 -19.34 8.86 -1.83
C ALA A 358 -20.74 9.49 -1.85
N VAL A 359 -21.56 9.15 -0.85
CA VAL A 359 -22.91 9.68 -0.65
C VAL A 359 -23.02 10.14 0.80
N ALA A 360 -23.23 11.43 1.03
CA ALA A 360 -23.65 11.99 2.30
C ALA A 360 -25.17 11.79 2.44
N LEU A 361 -25.58 10.99 3.41
CA LEU A 361 -27.01 10.74 3.71
C LEU A 361 -27.59 11.95 4.46
N ASP A 362 -26.82 12.42 5.45
CA ASP A 362 -27.08 13.59 6.27
C ASP A 362 -25.73 14.15 6.79
N PRO A 363 -25.70 15.18 7.66
CA PRO A 363 -24.45 15.73 8.19
C PRO A 363 -23.60 14.74 9.00
N GLU A 364 -24.21 13.71 9.57
CA GLU A 364 -23.54 12.73 10.43
C GLU A 364 -23.19 11.43 9.68
N TRP A 365 -23.98 11.03 8.68
CA TRP A 365 -23.86 9.72 8.02
C TRP A 365 -23.46 9.80 6.57
N SER A 366 -22.51 8.95 6.19
CA SER A 366 -22.07 8.80 4.80
C SER A 366 -21.86 7.33 4.44
N ILE A 367 -22.04 7.04 3.16
CA ILE A 367 -21.73 5.73 2.56
C ILE A 367 -20.71 5.95 1.45
N GLN A 368 -19.69 5.11 1.41
CA GLN A 368 -18.75 5.03 0.31
C GLN A 368 -18.78 3.64 -0.31
N LEU A 369 -19.04 3.58 -1.61
CA LEU A 369 -18.85 2.38 -2.42
C LEU A 369 -17.53 2.52 -3.16
N SER A 370 -16.71 1.48 -3.15
CA SER A 370 -15.42 1.51 -3.86
C SER A 370 -15.14 0.19 -4.57
N GLY A 371 -14.44 0.28 -5.68
CA GLY A 371 -13.93 -0.86 -6.43
C GLY A 371 -12.54 -0.60 -6.97
N ALA A 372 -11.71 -1.62 -6.99
CA ALA A 372 -10.36 -1.58 -7.57
C ALA A 372 -10.09 -2.84 -8.38
N ARG A 373 -9.39 -2.69 -9.49
CA ARG A 373 -8.87 -3.80 -10.29
C ARG A 373 -7.48 -3.47 -10.79
N GLN A 374 -6.60 -4.46 -10.71
CA GLN A 374 -5.26 -4.43 -11.31
C GLN A 374 -5.01 -5.75 -12.03
N ASP A 375 -4.56 -5.66 -13.27
CA ASP A 375 -4.01 -6.75 -14.07
C ASP A 375 -2.51 -6.48 -14.27
N LEU A 376 -1.67 -7.44 -13.86
CA LEU A 376 -0.23 -7.38 -14.00
C LEU A 376 0.24 -8.63 -14.72
N HIS A 377 1.08 -8.45 -15.75
CA HIS A 377 1.73 -9.52 -16.48
C HIS A 377 3.22 -9.26 -16.58
N ALA A 378 4.03 -10.15 -16.03
CA ALA A 378 5.49 -10.18 -16.22
C ALA A 378 5.81 -11.28 -17.24
N THR A 379 6.48 -10.89 -18.31
CA THR A 379 6.84 -11.83 -19.39
C THR A 379 7.87 -12.85 -18.96
N ASP A 380 8.64 -12.51 -17.90
CA ASP A 380 9.66 -13.38 -17.34
C ASP A 380 10.13 -12.84 -15.96
N SER A 381 10.92 -13.64 -15.22
CA SER A 381 11.53 -13.23 -13.95
C SER A 381 12.78 -12.37 -14.18
N GLN A 382 13.15 -11.54 -13.19
CA GLN A 382 14.20 -10.51 -13.31
C GLN A 382 15.56 -10.89 -12.69
N TYR A 383 15.78 -12.17 -12.36
CA TYR A 383 17.06 -12.63 -11.84
C TYR A 383 18.07 -12.91 -12.96
N THR A 384 19.34 -12.93 -12.60
CA THR A 384 20.47 -13.21 -13.46
C THR A 384 21.31 -14.36 -12.90
N THR A 385 22.19 -14.92 -13.73
CA THR A 385 23.14 -15.95 -13.35
C THR A 385 24.56 -15.34 -13.41
N PRO A 386 25.19 -15.02 -12.26
CA PRO A 386 26.46 -14.25 -12.23
C PRO A 386 27.60 -14.84 -13.04
N SER A 387 27.64 -16.17 -13.19
CA SER A 387 28.69 -16.85 -13.98
C SER A 387 28.64 -16.53 -15.49
N LEU A 388 27.52 -15.99 -15.99
CA LEU A 388 27.37 -15.58 -17.40
C LEU A 388 27.80 -14.14 -17.64
N GLY A 389 28.05 -13.36 -16.57
CA GLY A 389 28.42 -11.95 -16.62
C GLY A 389 27.27 -11.06 -17.10
N GLY A 390 27.29 -9.78 -16.70
CA GLY A 390 26.27 -8.80 -17.06
C GLY A 390 24.87 -9.19 -16.56
N GLN A 391 23.84 -8.65 -17.22
CA GLN A 391 22.44 -8.90 -16.90
C GLN A 391 21.92 -10.14 -17.69
N LYS A 392 22.54 -11.32 -17.48
CA LYS A 392 22.28 -12.52 -18.27
C LYS A 392 21.87 -13.72 -17.43
N ARG A 393 21.07 -14.59 -18.05
CA ARG A 393 20.70 -15.90 -17.53
C ARG A 393 20.59 -16.92 -18.67
N ALA A 394 20.36 -18.20 -18.37
CA ALA A 394 20.23 -19.29 -19.37
C ALA A 394 19.17 -20.29 -18.90
N ASN A 395 17.91 -19.98 -19.07
CA ASN A 395 16.78 -20.84 -18.72
C ASN A 395 16.37 -21.72 -19.92
N GLN A 396 15.71 -22.85 -19.65
CA GLN A 396 15.14 -23.72 -20.69
C GLN A 396 13.74 -23.26 -21.10
N VAL A 397 13.04 -22.52 -20.23
CA VAL A 397 11.69 -21.99 -20.48
C VAL A 397 11.57 -20.57 -19.93
N ARG A 398 10.61 -19.80 -20.47
CA ARG A 398 10.23 -18.50 -19.92
C ARG A 398 9.48 -18.68 -18.59
N GLU A 399 9.77 -17.82 -17.62
CA GLU A 399 9.15 -17.84 -16.30
C GLU A 399 8.15 -16.70 -16.16
N THR A 400 6.99 -16.87 -16.80
CA THR A 400 5.92 -15.87 -16.81
C THR A 400 5.24 -15.76 -15.44
N HIS A 401 4.69 -14.57 -15.15
CA HIS A 401 3.84 -14.34 -13.98
C HIS A 401 2.64 -13.46 -14.33
N ASP A 402 1.47 -13.92 -13.96
CA ASP A 402 0.21 -13.21 -14.09
C ASP A 402 -0.35 -12.95 -12.69
N ASN A 403 -0.85 -11.73 -12.44
CA ASN A 403 -1.46 -11.35 -11.18
C ASN A 403 -2.65 -10.44 -11.43
N VAL A 404 -3.83 -10.85 -10.97
CA VAL A 404 -5.07 -10.08 -11.11
C VAL A 404 -5.72 -9.93 -9.76
N LEU A 405 -5.77 -8.69 -9.27
CA LEU A 405 -6.48 -8.34 -8.05
C LEU A 405 -7.76 -7.57 -8.38
N GLU A 406 -8.86 -7.98 -7.77
CA GLU A 406 -10.16 -7.31 -7.81
C GLU A 406 -10.64 -7.12 -6.36
N GLN A 407 -11.08 -5.91 -6.02
CA GLN A 407 -11.65 -5.57 -4.71
C GLN A 407 -12.90 -4.73 -4.88
N GLY A 408 -13.93 -5.06 -4.09
CA GLY A 408 -15.12 -4.21 -3.91
C GLY A 408 -15.33 -3.98 -2.42
N ALA A 409 -15.75 -2.77 -2.03
CA ALA A 409 -16.03 -2.47 -0.63
C ALA A 409 -17.19 -1.47 -0.47
N VAL A 410 -17.89 -1.63 0.65
CA VAL A 410 -18.90 -0.70 1.17
C VAL A 410 -18.40 -0.23 2.52
N THR A 411 -18.27 1.10 2.71
CA THR A 411 -17.92 1.67 4.00
C THR A 411 -19.03 2.62 4.43
N ILE A 412 -19.60 2.38 5.61
CA ILE A 412 -20.58 3.24 6.27
C ILE A 412 -19.87 3.97 7.38
N THR A 413 -19.98 5.29 7.41
CA THR A 413 -19.41 6.11 8.47
C THR A 413 -20.50 6.95 9.10
N GLY A 414 -20.62 6.87 10.43
CA GLY A 414 -21.43 7.76 11.24
C GLY A 414 -20.53 8.53 12.21
N ALA A 415 -20.74 9.82 12.42
CA ALA A 415 -19.99 10.63 13.35
C ALA A 415 -20.85 11.78 13.88
N GLY A 416 -20.92 11.90 15.21
CA GLY A 416 -21.70 12.92 15.92
C GLY A 416 -21.22 13.05 17.37
N ASP A 417 -21.99 13.75 18.19
CA ASP A 417 -21.68 13.94 19.64
C ASP A 417 -21.65 12.61 20.41
N TRP A 418 -22.30 11.57 19.89
CA TRP A 418 -22.33 10.21 20.44
C TRP A 418 -21.04 9.43 20.19
N GLY A 419 -20.17 9.91 19.28
CA GLY A 419 -18.92 9.26 18.88
C GLY A 419 -18.83 9.00 17.39
N ARG A 420 -18.18 7.90 17.02
CA ARG A 420 -17.93 7.54 15.63
C ARG A 420 -18.17 6.05 15.39
N PHE A 421 -18.93 5.75 14.36
CA PHE A 421 -19.12 4.41 13.82
C PHE A 421 -18.50 4.27 12.44
N VAL A 422 -17.80 3.17 12.20
CA VAL A 422 -17.28 2.80 10.87
C VAL A 422 -17.51 1.31 10.67
N SER A 423 -18.26 0.94 9.64
CA SER A 423 -18.39 -0.44 9.18
C SER A 423 -17.86 -0.55 7.77
N SER A 424 -17.02 -1.54 7.50
CA SER A 424 -16.39 -1.78 6.20
C SER A 424 -16.55 -3.24 5.81
N THR A 425 -17.45 -3.49 4.86
CA THR A 425 -17.64 -4.81 4.23
C THR A 425 -16.83 -4.84 2.93
N GLY A 426 -15.97 -5.84 2.77
CA GLY A 426 -15.13 -5.97 1.59
C GLY A 426 -15.15 -7.36 0.99
N TYR A 427 -15.09 -7.43 -0.33
CA TYR A 427 -14.85 -8.65 -1.10
C TYR A 427 -13.60 -8.50 -1.94
N VAL A 428 -12.68 -9.47 -1.82
CA VAL A 428 -11.44 -9.52 -2.58
C VAL A 428 -11.40 -10.81 -3.38
N ARG A 429 -11.00 -10.69 -4.63
CA ARG A 429 -10.64 -11.79 -5.50
C ARG A 429 -9.23 -11.56 -6.04
N HIS A 430 -8.31 -12.44 -5.69
CA HIS A 430 -6.93 -12.38 -6.15
C HIS A 430 -6.59 -13.67 -6.89
N ARG A 431 -6.08 -13.55 -8.09
CA ARG A 431 -5.62 -14.68 -8.92
C ARG A 431 -4.20 -14.43 -9.32
N PHE A 432 -3.36 -15.40 -9.15
CA PHE A 432 -1.98 -15.34 -9.65
C PHE A 432 -1.54 -16.69 -10.18
N ALA A 433 -0.69 -16.66 -11.17
CA ALA A 433 -0.10 -17.84 -11.79
C ALA A 433 1.36 -17.57 -12.11
N SER A 434 2.21 -18.56 -11.89
CA SER A 434 3.64 -18.48 -12.17
C SER A 434 4.11 -19.74 -12.85
N ARG A 435 5.09 -19.58 -13.74
CA ARG A 435 5.85 -20.67 -14.34
C ARG A 435 7.29 -20.59 -13.88
N PHE A 436 7.90 -21.75 -13.63
CA PHE A 436 9.30 -21.85 -13.26
C PHE A 436 10.02 -22.91 -14.10
N ASP A 437 11.27 -22.66 -14.43
CA ASP A 437 12.18 -23.66 -14.99
C ASP A 437 12.62 -24.63 -13.90
N ALA A 438 12.11 -25.85 -13.94
CA ALA A 438 12.41 -26.90 -12.97
C ALA A 438 13.51 -27.88 -13.46
N THR A 439 14.18 -27.58 -14.57
CA THR A 439 15.17 -28.48 -15.19
C THR A 439 16.31 -28.82 -14.25
N ALA A 440 16.83 -27.81 -13.53
CA ALA A 440 17.93 -28.01 -12.59
C ALA A 440 17.55 -28.98 -11.44
N ALA A 441 16.38 -28.76 -10.79
CA ALA A 441 15.93 -29.65 -9.70
C ALA A 441 15.71 -31.10 -10.14
N LEU A 442 15.13 -31.31 -11.30
CA LEU A 442 14.87 -32.65 -11.82
C LEU A 442 16.16 -33.39 -12.20
N ASN A 443 17.14 -32.70 -12.81
CA ASN A 443 18.44 -33.29 -13.14
C ASN A 443 19.30 -33.54 -11.87
N GLY A 444 19.24 -32.66 -10.89
CA GLY A 444 19.95 -32.80 -9.61
C GLY A 444 19.40 -33.94 -8.72
N ALA A 445 18.15 -34.32 -8.88
CA ALA A 445 17.51 -35.42 -8.14
C ALA A 445 17.91 -36.85 -8.64
N GLY A 446 18.81 -36.95 -9.64
CA GLY A 446 19.27 -38.24 -10.19
C GLY A 446 18.25 -38.95 -11.04
N ALA A 447 17.18 -38.25 -11.50
CA ALA A 447 16.28 -38.76 -12.55
C ALA A 447 17.04 -38.85 -13.87
N ASN A 448 16.60 -39.76 -14.77
CA ASN A 448 17.10 -39.81 -16.15
C ASN A 448 17.13 -38.40 -16.74
N ALA A 449 18.18 -38.05 -17.48
CA ALA A 449 18.39 -36.70 -18.00
C ALA A 449 17.09 -36.09 -18.58
N VAL A 450 16.71 -34.97 -18.00
CA VAL A 450 15.52 -34.22 -18.38
C VAL A 450 15.97 -33.07 -19.29
N ASP A 451 15.41 -33.02 -20.50
CA ASP A 451 15.71 -31.92 -21.44
C ASP A 451 15.13 -30.59 -20.91
N VAL A 452 13.88 -30.63 -20.43
CA VAL A 452 13.16 -29.50 -19.86
C VAL A 452 12.29 -29.95 -18.69
N GLY A 453 12.46 -29.30 -17.55
CA GLY A 453 11.56 -29.38 -16.41
C GLY A 453 10.71 -28.11 -16.31
N LEU A 454 9.42 -28.28 -16.07
CA LEU A 454 8.45 -27.20 -16.03
C LEU A 454 7.58 -27.33 -14.79
N PHE A 455 7.53 -26.27 -13.98
CA PHE A 455 6.56 -26.16 -12.89
C PHE A 455 5.63 -24.99 -13.14
N ASP A 456 4.34 -25.28 -13.19
CA ASP A 456 3.27 -24.31 -13.27
C ASP A 456 2.50 -24.30 -11.94
N GLU A 457 2.31 -23.13 -11.37
CA GLU A 457 1.43 -22.92 -10.22
C GLU A 457 0.36 -21.89 -10.52
N ALA A 458 -0.81 -22.07 -9.96
CA ALA A 458 -1.90 -21.11 -10.03
C ALA A 458 -2.64 -21.08 -8.69
N SER A 459 -3.02 -19.89 -8.27
CA SER A 459 -3.81 -19.70 -7.05
C SER A 459 -4.93 -18.70 -7.26
N LYS A 460 -6.05 -18.95 -6.60
CA LYS A 460 -7.22 -18.09 -6.59
C LYS A 460 -7.74 -17.94 -5.18
N VAL A 461 -7.61 -16.76 -4.66
CA VAL A 461 -8.11 -16.37 -3.34
C VAL A 461 -9.43 -15.63 -3.49
N ARG A 462 -10.39 -15.95 -2.64
CA ARG A 462 -11.65 -15.21 -2.46
C ARG A 462 -11.78 -14.92 -0.97
N LEU A 463 -11.96 -13.66 -0.63
CA LEU A 463 -12.04 -13.19 0.73
C LEU A 463 -13.27 -12.31 0.90
N LEU A 464 -14.08 -12.60 1.90
CA LEU A 464 -15.14 -11.73 2.41
C LEU A 464 -14.75 -11.30 3.82
N VAL A 465 -14.83 -10.01 4.09
CA VAL A 465 -14.49 -9.45 5.39
C VAL A 465 -15.49 -8.40 5.80
N GLU A 466 -15.77 -8.35 7.11
CA GLU A 466 -16.49 -7.28 7.78
C GLU A 466 -15.66 -6.79 8.97
N ASP A 467 -15.54 -5.48 9.09
CA ASP A 467 -14.88 -4.81 10.21
C ASP A 467 -15.73 -3.61 10.66
N ALA A 468 -16.43 -3.77 11.77
CA ALA A 468 -17.30 -2.74 12.34
C ALA A 468 -16.69 -2.20 13.65
N VAL A 469 -16.50 -0.89 13.72
CA VAL A 469 -15.87 -0.19 14.85
C VAL A 469 -16.78 0.91 15.35
N LEU A 470 -16.98 0.94 16.65
CA LEU A 470 -17.64 2.03 17.38
C LEU A 470 -16.63 2.65 18.35
N SER A 471 -16.54 3.96 18.38
CA SER A 471 -15.61 4.66 19.28
C SER A 471 -16.26 5.89 19.92
N SER A 472 -15.87 6.18 21.17
CA SER A 472 -16.26 7.38 21.90
C SER A 472 -15.75 8.66 21.23
N PRO A 473 -16.30 9.84 21.54
CA PRO A 473 -15.70 11.12 21.19
C PRO A 473 -14.25 11.25 21.72
N ASP A 474 -13.44 12.06 21.06
CA ASP A 474 -12.02 12.26 21.42
C ASP A 474 -11.83 13.29 22.56
N THR A 475 -12.89 13.99 22.96
CA THR A 475 -12.88 15.04 24.00
C THR A 475 -12.95 14.51 25.42
N ASP A 476 -13.30 13.23 25.60
CA ASP A 476 -13.54 12.64 26.93
C ASP A 476 -12.23 12.22 27.59
N ARG A 477 -12.20 12.34 28.93
CA ARG A 477 -11.07 11.77 29.72
C ARG A 477 -10.98 10.25 29.61
N PHE A 478 -12.13 9.57 29.45
CA PHE A 478 -12.22 8.13 29.18
C PHE A 478 -12.65 7.92 27.74
N ARG A 479 -11.74 7.42 26.92
CA ARG A 479 -11.97 7.13 25.51
C ARG A 479 -11.92 5.62 25.30
N TRP A 480 -12.81 5.13 24.47
CA TRP A 480 -12.90 3.71 24.17
C TRP A 480 -13.19 3.49 22.68
N LEU A 481 -12.75 2.39 22.16
CA LEU A 481 -13.23 1.82 20.92
C LEU A 481 -13.57 0.34 21.13
N PHE A 482 -14.56 -0.12 20.41
CA PHE A 482 -15.00 -1.52 20.37
C PHE A 482 -15.18 -1.92 18.91
N GLY A 483 -14.71 -3.11 18.52
CA GLY A 483 -14.81 -3.61 17.16
C GLY A 483 -15.24 -5.06 17.09
N LEU A 484 -16.03 -5.35 16.06
CA LEU A 484 -16.42 -6.70 15.65
C LEU A 484 -15.77 -6.99 14.30
N TYR A 485 -15.12 -8.13 14.18
CA TYR A 485 -14.45 -8.55 12.95
C TYR A 485 -14.88 -9.95 12.53
N GLY A 486 -15.19 -10.10 11.25
CA GLY A 486 -15.51 -11.38 10.61
C GLY A 486 -14.74 -11.55 9.31
N LEU A 487 -14.17 -12.74 9.08
CA LEU A 487 -13.46 -13.07 7.84
C LEU A 487 -13.84 -14.48 7.39
N ALA A 488 -14.08 -14.62 6.09
CA ALA A 488 -14.18 -15.92 5.43
C ALA A 488 -13.32 -15.89 4.16
N SER A 489 -12.34 -16.78 4.07
CA SER A 489 -11.53 -16.92 2.87
C SER A 489 -11.56 -18.33 2.31
N LEU A 490 -11.42 -18.42 1.00
CA LEU A 490 -11.28 -19.63 0.24
C LEU A 490 -10.13 -19.44 -0.75
N GLU A 491 -9.13 -20.30 -0.65
CA GLU A 491 -7.98 -20.37 -1.54
C GLU A 491 -7.98 -21.70 -2.27
N ASP A 492 -8.01 -21.64 -3.59
CA ASP A 492 -7.81 -22.78 -4.48
C ASP A 492 -6.42 -22.64 -5.11
N SER A 493 -5.56 -23.65 -4.96
CA SER A 493 -4.18 -23.63 -5.47
C SER A 493 -3.90 -24.94 -6.20
N ASP A 494 -3.35 -24.82 -7.40
CA ASP A 494 -2.91 -25.93 -8.23
C ASP A 494 -1.42 -25.80 -8.50
N GLY A 495 -0.68 -26.93 -8.45
CA GLY A 495 0.74 -26.99 -8.77
C GLY A 495 1.02 -28.22 -9.61
N GLU A 496 1.68 -28.02 -10.76
CA GLU A 496 1.97 -29.09 -11.70
C GLU A 496 3.43 -29.08 -12.12
N LEU A 497 4.15 -30.19 -11.89
CA LEU A 497 5.53 -30.40 -12.32
C LEU A 497 5.55 -31.43 -13.44
N ARG A 498 6.06 -31.03 -14.59
CA ARG A 498 6.24 -31.88 -15.77
C ARG A 498 7.70 -31.94 -16.19
N ALA A 499 8.08 -33.03 -16.81
CA ALA A 499 9.37 -33.21 -17.48
C ALA A 499 9.18 -33.53 -18.95
N ARG A 500 10.01 -32.93 -19.78
CA ARG A 500 10.21 -33.38 -21.18
C ARG A 500 11.51 -34.18 -21.23
N THR A 501 11.42 -35.38 -21.75
CA THR A 501 12.57 -36.26 -22.02
C THR A 501 12.53 -36.67 -23.48
N TYR A 502 13.60 -37.29 -23.94
CA TYR A 502 13.65 -37.80 -25.31
C TYR A 502 12.50 -38.77 -25.65
N PHE A 503 12.06 -39.57 -24.65
CA PHE A 503 11.03 -40.60 -24.86
C PHE A 503 9.61 -40.13 -24.51
N ASP A 504 9.47 -39.07 -23.69
CA ASP A 504 8.18 -38.59 -23.23
C ASP A 504 8.18 -37.03 -23.22
N PRO A 505 7.47 -36.42 -24.16
CA PRO A 505 7.45 -34.94 -24.29
C PRO A 505 6.69 -34.23 -23.18
N SER A 506 5.92 -34.95 -22.34
CA SER A 506 5.08 -34.32 -21.30
C SER A 506 4.82 -35.22 -20.10
N ARG A 507 5.89 -35.84 -19.55
CA ARG A 507 5.80 -36.72 -18.38
C ARG A 507 5.36 -35.95 -17.14
N LEU A 508 4.23 -36.35 -16.56
CA LEU A 508 3.80 -35.83 -15.28
C LEU A 508 4.71 -36.37 -14.15
N ILE A 509 5.27 -35.46 -13.34
CA ILE A 509 6.11 -35.73 -12.16
C ILE A 509 5.35 -35.50 -10.87
N TYR A 510 4.46 -34.48 -10.87
CA TYR A 510 3.69 -34.10 -9.69
C TYR A 510 2.50 -33.24 -10.11
N LEU A 511 1.38 -33.47 -9.45
CA LEU A 511 0.20 -32.61 -9.56
C LEU A 511 -0.42 -32.49 -8.16
N GLU A 512 -0.65 -31.28 -7.69
CA GLU A 512 -1.41 -31.01 -6.48
C GLU A 512 -2.58 -30.09 -6.81
N ALA A 513 -3.78 -30.48 -6.38
CA ALA A 513 -4.94 -29.62 -6.27
C ALA A 513 -5.27 -29.43 -4.78
N ARG A 514 -5.19 -28.19 -4.31
CA ARG A 514 -5.33 -27.86 -2.89
C ARG A 514 -6.40 -26.78 -2.69
N ARG A 515 -7.16 -26.94 -1.60
CA ARG A 515 -8.13 -25.95 -1.15
C ARG A 515 -7.97 -25.69 0.34
N ASP A 516 -7.72 -24.42 0.68
CA ASP A 516 -7.72 -23.92 2.05
C ASP A 516 -8.95 -23.06 2.31
N ARG A 517 -9.62 -23.32 3.44
CA ARG A 517 -10.73 -22.52 3.93
C ARG A 517 -10.36 -21.96 5.30
N ARG A 518 -10.49 -20.64 5.47
CA ARG A 518 -10.28 -19.99 6.76
C ARG A 518 -11.54 -19.20 7.13
N ARG A 519 -11.96 -19.30 8.40
CA ARG A 519 -12.99 -18.47 8.98
C ARG A 519 -12.47 -17.92 10.30
N GLU A 520 -12.64 -16.63 10.49
CA GLU A 520 -12.23 -15.95 11.73
C GLU A 520 -13.36 -15.07 12.22
N LEU A 521 -13.60 -15.11 13.52
CA LEU A 521 -14.44 -14.17 14.25
C LEU A 521 -13.60 -13.59 15.38
N ALA A 522 -13.70 -12.29 15.61
CA ALA A 522 -13.01 -11.64 16.70
C ALA A 522 -13.78 -10.44 17.24
N LEU A 523 -13.64 -10.26 18.56
CA LEU A 523 -14.01 -9.04 19.28
C LEU A 523 -12.73 -8.34 19.69
N TYR A 524 -12.65 -7.04 19.50
CA TYR A 524 -11.48 -6.28 19.91
C TYR A 524 -11.87 -4.89 20.44
N GLY A 525 -10.95 -4.29 21.17
CA GLY A 525 -11.19 -2.96 21.69
C GLY A 525 -9.96 -2.37 22.33
N GLU A 526 -10.03 -1.08 22.60
CA GLU A 526 -9.02 -0.32 23.33
C GLU A 526 -9.70 0.74 24.19
N THR A 527 -9.26 0.88 25.41
CA THR A 527 -9.64 1.96 26.32
C THR A 527 -8.44 2.83 26.61
N ALA A 528 -8.64 4.13 26.72
CA ALA A 528 -7.62 5.08 27.07
C ALA A 528 -8.17 6.04 28.14
N TYR A 529 -7.40 6.29 29.19
CA TYR A 529 -7.76 7.17 30.29
C TYR A 529 -6.72 8.28 30.46
N ASP A 530 -7.18 9.51 30.46
CA ASP A 530 -6.35 10.68 30.75
C ASP A 530 -6.16 10.82 32.26
N LEU A 531 -4.95 10.55 32.71
CA LEU A 531 -4.54 10.63 34.14
C LEU A 531 -4.28 12.06 34.59
N GLY A 532 -4.29 13.04 33.68
CA GLY A 532 -3.91 14.42 33.93
C GLY A 532 -2.40 14.67 33.71
N GLY A 533 -2.00 15.95 33.65
CA GLY A 533 -0.61 16.33 33.42
C GLY A 533 -0.01 15.85 32.09
N GLY A 534 -0.86 15.57 31.10
CA GLY A 534 -0.47 15.03 29.80
C GLY A 534 -0.25 13.52 29.78
N TRP A 535 -0.49 12.80 30.89
CA TRP A 535 -0.37 11.35 30.95
C TRP A 535 -1.64 10.65 30.47
N THR A 536 -1.49 9.65 29.62
CA THR A 536 -2.57 8.76 29.15
C THR A 536 -2.14 7.32 29.29
N ALA A 537 -2.97 6.50 29.92
CA ALA A 537 -2.81 5.04 29.95
C ALA A 537 -3.82 4.40 29.02
N SER A 538 -3.41 3.38 28.23
CA SER A 538 -4.30 2.65 27.32
C SER A 538 -4.16 1.15 27.53
N LEU A 539 -5.29 0.45 27.49
CA LEU A 539 -5.40 -1.00 27.52
C LEU A 539 -6.24 -1.45 26.32
N GLY A 540 -5.72 -2.34 25.50
CA GLY A 540 -6.41 -2.90 24.35
C GLY A 540 -6.23 -4.41 24.27
N GLY A 541 -7.02 -5.04 23.41
CA GLY A 541 -6.90 -6.44 23.15
C GLY A 541 -7.89 -6.94 22.09
N ARG A 542 -7.62 -8.13 21.59
CA ARG A 542 -8.45 -8.86 20.63
C ARG A 542 -8.60 -10.30 21.10
N ALA A 543 -9.83 -10.75 21.28
CA ALA A 543 -10.17 -12.15 21.44
C ALA A 543 -10.63 -12.71 20.11
N PHE A 544 -10.07 -13.82 19.66
CA PHE A 544 -10.34 -14.38 18.34
C PHE A 544 -10.54 -15.89 18.35
N SER A 545 -11.27 -16.38 17.36
CA SER A 545 -11.37 -17.78 16.99
C SER A 545 -11.21 -17.91 15.47
N SER A 546 -10.16 -18.59 15.05
CA SER A 546 -9.81 -18.84 13.64
C SER A 546 -9.86 -20.34 13.35
N GLU A 547 -10.64 -20.73 12.36
CA GLU A 547 -10.76 -22.11 11.88
C GLU A 547 -10.11 -22.23 10.52
N VAL A 548 -9.22 -23.21 10.37
CA VAL A 548 -8.51 -23.53 9.11
C VAL A 548 -8.85 -24.97 8.72
N ARG A 549 -9.29 -25.20 7.48
CA ARG A 549 -9.45 -26.51 6.88
C ARG A 549 -8.70 -26.56 5.56
N THR A 550 -7.88 -27.58 5.43
CA THR A 550 -7.11 -27.88 4.21
C THR A 550 -7.59 -29.20 3.62
N THR A 551 -8.00 -29.16 2.34
CA THR A 551 -8.21 -30.37 1.53
C THR A 551 -7.22 -30.34 0.38
N SER A 552 -6.57 -31.47 0.10
CA SER A 552 -5.61 -31.57 -0.99
C SER A 552 -5.63 -32.96 -1.61
N SER A 553 -5.43 -33.02 -2.93
CA SER A 553 -5.18 -34.24 -3.68
C SER A 553 -3.83 -34.10 -4.37
N VAL A 554 -2.94 -35.04 -4.12
CA VAL A 554 -1.62 -35.10 -4.75
C VAL A 554 -1.55 -36.35 -5.61
N VAL A 555 -1.21 -36.18 -6.89
CA VAL A 555 -0.90 -37.25 -7.83
C VAL A 555 0.60 -37.24 -8.09
N ALA A 556 1.28 -38.36 -7.76
CA ALA A 556 2.69 -38.56 -8.04
C ALA A 556 2.86 -39.94 -8.68
N PRO A 557 3.56 -40.07 -9.83
CA PRO A 557 3.73 -41.33 -10.51
C PRO A 557 4.51 -42.40 -9.75
N ALA A 558 5.33 -41.97 -8.77
CA ALA A 558 6.05 -42.91 -7.93
C ALA A 558 5.08 -43.73 -7.07
N PRO A 559 5.27 -45.07 -6.97
CA PRO A 559 4.37 -45.95 -6.22
C PRO A 559 4.18 -45.47 -4.76
N GLY A 560 2.90 -45.42 -4.33
CA GLY A 560 2.52 -45.06 -2.97
C GLY A 560 2.67 -43.58 -2.61
N GLN A 561 3.00 -42.72 -3.55
CA GLN A 561 3.18 -41.27 -3.27
C GLN A 561 1.93 -40.43 -3.58
N SER A 562 0.97 -40.94 -4.34
CA SER A 562 -0.34 -40.28 -4.52
C SER A 562 -1.12 -40.34 -3.20
N ARG A 563 -1.77 -39.24 -2.85
CA ARG A 563 -2.40 -39.09 -1.54
C ARG A 563 -3.49 -38.01 -1.54
N ALA A 564 -4.39 -38.13 -0.56
CA ALA A 564 -5.36 -37.09 -0.24
C ALA A 564 -5.17 -36.61 1.21
N LEU A 565 -5.50 -35.36 1.46
CA LEU A 565 -5.51 -34.74 2.78
C LEU A 565 -6.88 -34.07 2.99
N ASP A 566 -7.47 -34.27 4.16
CA ASP A 566 -8.57 -33.45 4.70
C ASP A 566 -8.30 -33.26 6.19
N ARG A 567 -7.88 -32.06 6.55
CA ARG A 567 -7.56 -31.70 7.93
C ARG A 567 -8.15 -30.36 8.31
N LYS A 568 -8.54 -30.27 9.57
CA LYS A 568 -9.15 -29.08 10.17
C LYS A 568 -8.53 -28.82 11.53
N ALA A 569 -8.29 -27.52 11.82
CA ALA A 569 -7.83 -27.06 13.13
C ALA A 569 -8.55 -25.76 13.50
N ARG A 570 -8.70 -25.52 14.79
CA ARG A 570 -9.22 -24.27 15.35
C ARG A 570 -8.16 -23.69 16.29
N PHE A 571 -7.91 -22.40 16.11
CA PHE A 571 -6.97 -21.61 16.89
C PHE A 571 -7.75 -20.50 17.59
N THR A 572 -7.60 -20.40 18.92
CA THR A 572 -8.22 -19.35 19.72
C THR A 572 -7.17 -18.67 20.56
N GLY A 573 -7.35 -17.41 20.85
CA GLY A 573 -6.39 -16.68 21.65
C GLY A 573 -6.83 -15.24 21.96
N VAL A 574 -5.97 -14.58 22.72
CA VAL A 574 -6.10 -13.15 23.04
C VAL A 574 -4.78 -12.47 22.68
N SER A 575 -4.86 -11.35 21.95
CA SER A 575 -3.71 -10.50 21.60
C SER A 575 -3.80 -9.18 22.38
N PRO A 576 -3.05 -9.00 23.47
CA PRO A 576 -3.10 -7.81 24.31
C PRO A 576 -2.25 -6.65 23.77
N LYS A 577 -2.63 -5.43 24.21
CA LYS A 577 -1.85 -4.19 24.02
C LYS A 577 -1.97 -3.34 25.28
N LEU A 578 -0.87 -2.79 25.75
CA LEU A 578 -0.81 -1.87 26.86
C LEU A 578 0.13 -0.72 26.50
N SER A 579 -0.29 0.52 26.76
CA SER A 579 0.61 1.68 26.60
C SER A 579 0.41 2.70 27.72
N LEU A 580 1.51 3.38 28.05
CA LEU A 580 1.55 4.57 28.91
C LEU A 580 2.29 5.66 28.15
N GLN A 581 1.66 6.80 27.96
CA GLN A 581 2.27 7.92 27.25
C GLN A 581 2.17 9.23 28.03
N ARG A 582 3.12 10.12 27.81
CA ARG A 582 3.08 11.51 28.24
C ARG A 582 3.24 12.44 27.07
N THR A 583 2.31 13.37 26.92
CA THR A 583 2.30 14.38 25.87
C THR A 583 2.49 15.77 26.48
N TRP A 584 3.30 16.62 25.84
CA TRP A 584 3.47 18.04 26.17
C TRP A 584 3.63 18.87 24.89
N SER A 585 3.76 20.20 25.00
CA SER A 585 3.86 21.09 23.83
C SER A 585 5.03 20.77 22.89
N GLY A 586 6.12 20.21 23.42
CA GLY A 586 7.33 19.87 22.64
C GLY A 586 7.42 18.41 22.22
N GLY A 587 6.41 17.57 22.48
CA GLY A 587 6.48 16.18 22.05
C GLY A 587 5.66 15.18 22.84
N LEU A 588 6.04 13.93 22.68
CA LEU A 588 5.43 12.73 23.24
C LEU A 588 6.53 11.73 23.61
N VAL A 589 6.41 11.07 24.75
CA VAL A 589 7.13 9.83 25.08
C VAL A 589 6.13 8.75 25.44
N TYR A 590 6.47 7.47 25.17
CA TYR A 590 5.60 6.35 25.46
C TYR A 590 6.38 5.09 25.84
N LEU A 591 5.70 4.23 26.59
CA LEU A 591 5.99 2.81 26.79
C LEU A 591 4.86 2.02 26.14
N LEU A 592 5.20 0.97 25.41
CA LEU A 592 4.22 0.14 24.71
C LEU A 592 4.62 -1.34 24.80
N THR A 593 3.64 -2.19 25.08
CA THR A 593 3.74 -3.63 24.80
C THR A 593 2.56 -4.04 23.96
N SER A 594 2.82 -4.86 22.95
CA SER A 594 1.79 -5.36 22.02
C SER A 594 2.15 -6.76 21.52
N GLU A 595 1.15 -7.48 21.06
CA GLU A 595 1.29 -8.84 20.56
C GLU A 595 0.69 -9.00 19.17
N GLY A 596 1.29 -9.84 18.32
CA GLY A 596 0.80 -10.28 17.04
C GLY A 596 0.89 -11.79 16.91
N TYR A 597 0.09 -12.37 16.01
CA TYR A 597 0.03 -13.82 15.81
C TYR A 597 -0.26 -14.17 14.36
N ARG A 598 0.09 -15.41 13.98
CA ARG A 598 -0.42 -16.07 12.77
C ARG A 598 -0.95 -17.45 13.14
N SER A 599 -2.01 -17.89 12.45
CA SER A 599 -2.58 -19.24 12.63
C SER A 599 -1.63 -20.29 12.06
N GLY A 600 -1.66 -21.48 12.64
CA GLY A 600 -1.01 -22.66 12.08
C GLY A 600 -1.74 -23.20 10.85
N GLY A 601 -1.23 -24.28 10.27
CA GLY A 601 -1.79 -24.91 9.10
C GLY A 601 -1.22 -26.30 8.79
N PHE A 602 -1.42 -26.77 7.55
CA PHE A 602 -1.07 -28.12 7.12
C PHE A 602 -0.25 -28.11 5.84
N ASN A 603 0.70 -29.00 5.73
CA ASN A 603 1.47 -29.30 4.53
C ASN A 603 0.88 -30.52 3.82
N SER A 604 0.79 -30.46 2.50
CA SER A 604 0.32 -31.53 1.63
C SER A 604 1.30 -31.81 0.48
N GLY A 605 2.05 -30.79 0.03
CA GLY A 605 2.94 -30.83 -1.12
C GLY A 605 4.18 -31.73 -0.93
N GLY A 606 4.90 -31.93 -2.05
CA GLY A 606 6.14 -32.68 -2.14
C GLY A 606 6.02 -33.95 -2.97
N LEU A 607 7.13 -34.36 -3.61
CA LEU A 607 7.21 -35.63 -4.37
C LEU A 607 7.03 -36.85 -3.47
N ILE A 608 7.47 -36.71 -2.21
CA ILE A 608 7.29 -37.69 -1.16
C ILE A 608 6.31 -37.14 -0.14
N ALA A 609 5.45 -38.00 0.41
CA ALA A 609 4.50 -37.62 1.43
C ALA A 609 5.21 -36.96 2.63
N PRO A 610 4.68 -35.81 3.15
CA PRO A 610 5.24 -35.20 4.34
C PRO A 610 5.28 -36.20 5.52
N SER A 611 6.38 -36.25 6.25
CA SER A 611 6.42 -37.02 7.49
C SER A 611 5.40 -36.46 8.50
N THR A 612 5.07 -37.26 9.53
CA THR A 612 4.16 -36.83 10.60
C THR A 612 4.60 -35.49 11.24
N LEU A 613 5.93 -35.26 11.33
CA LEU A 613 6.54 -34.06 11.90
C LEU A 613 6.41 -32.84 10.99
N ARG A 614 6.28 -33.04 9.67
CA ARG A 614 6.14 -31.95 8.67
C ARG A 614 4.72 -31.80 8.15
N GLY A 615 3.78 -32.63 8.57
CA GLY A 615 2.40 -32.62 8.09
C GLY A 615 1.56 -31.43 8.60
N ALA A 616 2.02 -30.74 9.63
CA ALA A 616 1.38 -29.54 10.21
C ALA A 616 2.44 -28.60 10.77
N PHE A 617 2.09 -27.32 10.85
CA PHE A 617 2.88 -26.28 11.50
C PHE A 617 2.02 -25.52 12.53
N LYS A 618 2.66 -25.11 13.62
CA LYS A 618 2.02 -24.44 14.76
C LYS A 618 1.80 -22.96 14.47
N PRO A 619 0.85 -22.30 15.19
CA PRO A 619 0.79 -20.84 15.27
C PRO A 619 2.10 -20.25 15.77
N ASP A 620 2.42 -19.04 15.34
CA ASP A 620 3.51 -18.26 15.89
C ASP A 620 3.01 -16.96 16.53
N HIS A 621 3.76 -16.45 17.52
CA HIS A 621 3.41 -15.28 18.29
C HIS A 621 4.63 -14.36 18.46
N LEU A 622 4.42 -13.06 18.24
CA LEU A 622 5.42 -12.04 18.45
C LEU A 622 4.94 -11.07 19.53
N ARG A 623 5.75 -10.91 20.58
CA ARG A 623 5.53 -9.90 21.63
C ARG A 623 6.60 -8.82 21.54
N ASN A 624 6.16 -7.57 21.52
CA ASN A 624 6.99 -6.37 21.45
C ASN A 624 6.98 -5.63 22.81
N TYR A 625 8.15 -5.15 23.21
CA TYR A 625 8.35 -4.19 24.29
C TYR A 625 9.07 -2.97 23.70
N GLU A 626 8.49 -1.79 23.84
CA GLU A 626 8.96 -0.59 23.15
C GLU A 626 8.94 0.63 24.07
N ILE A 627 10.01 1.42 23.99
CA ILE A 627 10.05 2.78 24.50
C ILE A 627 10.37 3.71 23.34
N GLY A 628 9.58 4.76 23.16
CA GLY A 628 9.79 5.69 22.07
C GLY A 628 9.25 7.08 22.34
N GLY A 629 9.44 7.94 21.36
CA GLY A 629 8.95 9.30 21.45
C GLY A 629 9.01 10.07 20.14
N SER A 630 8.30 11.19 20.14
CA SER A 630 8.31 12.21 19.10
C SER A 630 8.63 13.55 19.73
N PHE A 631 9.68 14.22 19.26
CA PHE A 631 10.19 15.47 19.84
C PHE A 631 10.16 16.57 18.80
N ARG A 632 9.72 17.74 19.23
CA ARG A 632 9.71 18.97 18.43
C ARG A 632 10.39 20.07 19.23
N PRO A 633 11.68 20.36 18.97
CA PRO A 633 12.38 21.49 19.59
C PRO A 633 11.66 22.82 19.28
N GLY A 634 11.83 23.80 20.14
CA GLY A 634 11.01 25.01 20.30
C GLY A 634 10.82 25.92 19.07
N ASP A 635 11.63 25.82 18.01
CA ASP A 635 11.46 26.58 16.76
C ASP A 635 10.56 25.90 15.73
N GLY A 636 10.10 24.65 16.01
CA GLY A 636 9.24 23.86 15.12
C GLY A 636 9.87 23.43 13.79
N ARG A 637 11.17 23.67 13.60
CA ARG A 637 11.89 23.34 12.36
C ARG A 637 12.33 21.89 12.27
N MET A 638 12.29 21.16 13.37
CA MET A 638 12.72 19.77 13.46
C MET A 638 11.64 18.92 14.11
N ILE A 639 11.43 17.73 13.57
CA ILE A 639 10.68 16.66 14.22
C ILE A 639 11.59 15.44 14.24
N LEU A 640 11.81 14.91 15.45
CA LEU A 640 12.58 13.69 15.68
C LEU A 640 11.65 12.64 16.28
N ARG A 641 11.57 11.45 15.64
CA ARG A 641 10.89 10.26 16.17
C ARG A 641 11.92 9.19 16.40
N THR A 642 11.83 8.52 17.54
CA THR A 642 12.73 7.42 17.86
C THR A 642 11.98 6.35 18.64
N ALA A 643 12.35 5.08 18.42
CA ALA A 643 11.83 3.94 19.16
C ALA A 643 12.92 2.90 19.39
N LEU A 644 13.14 2.55 20.65
CA LEU A 644 13.93 1.39 21.06
C LEU A 644 12.96 0.23 21.32
N PHE A 645 13.15 -0.90 20.66
CA PHE A 645 12.26 -2.04 20.76
C PHE A 645 13.00 -3.34 21.05
N HIS A 646 12.25 -4.26 21.68
CA HIS A 646 12.68 -5.64 21.94
C HIS A 646 11.52 -6.58 21.62
N ASP A 647 11.70 -7.39 20.58
CA ASP A 647 10.74 -8.38 20.12
C ASP A 647 11.14 -9.77 20.57
N VAL A 648 10.16 -10.55 21.06
CA VAL A 648 10.28 -11.97 21.39
C VAL A 648 9.32 -12.74 20.49
N TRP A 649 9.85 -13.61 19.64
CA TRP A 649 9.09 -14.37 18.65
C TRP A 649 9.18 -15.86 18.95
N THR A 650 8.06 -16.52 19.14
CA THR A 650 7.96 -17.93 19.48
C THR A 650 7.38 -18.74 18.34
N ASP A 651 7.87 -19.98 18.17
CA ASP A 651 7.46 -20.95 17.16
C ASP A 651 7.47 -20.38 15.71
N ILE A 652 8.47 -19.58 15.34
CA ILE A 652 8.57 -18.87 14.04
C ILE A 652 8.21 -19.80 12.88
N GLN A 653 7.15 -19.47 12.13
CA GLN A 653 6.79 -20.14 10.88
C GLN A 653 7.69 -19.63 9.75
N THR A 654 8.14 -20.54 8.88
CA THR A 654 8.91 -20.19 7.68
C THR A 654 8.56 -21.11 6.53
N ASP A 655 8.49 -20.54 5.34
CA ASP A 655 8.43 -21.32 4.11
C ASP A 655 9.82 -21.75 3.68
N GLN A 656 9.95 -23.00 3.29
CA GLN A 656 11.18 -23.65 2.88
C GLN A 656 10.96 -24.43 1.58
N TYR A 657 12.04 -24.77 0.88
CA TYR A 657 11.98 -25.63 -0.29
C TYR A 657 12.60 -26.99 0.00
N LEU A 658 11.94 -28.03 -0.52
CA LEU A 658 12.50 -29.36 -0.65
C LEU A 658 13.57 -29.36 -1.75
N SER A 659 14.40 -30.40 -1.82
CA SER A 659 15.37 -30.59 -2.90
C SER A 659 14.72 -30.64 -4.31
N SER A 660 13.44 -30.95 -4.35
CA SER A 660 12.61 -30.90 -5.58
C SER A 660 12.17 -29.51 -6.01
N GLY A 661 12.46 -28.45 -5.24
CA GLY A 661 11.96 -27.10 -5.47
C GLY A 661 10.54 -26.83 -4.93
N LEU A 662 9.80 -27.86 -4.52
CA LEU A 662 8.45 -27.69 -3.96
C LEU A 662 8.50 -27.15 -2.54
N SER A 663 7.59 -26.23 -2.22
CA SER A 663 7.55 -25.55 -0.92
C SER A 663 6.87 -26.36 0.19
N TYR A 664 7.32 -26.16 1.41
CA TYR A 664 6.64 -26.58 2.64
C TYR A 664 6.86 -25.54 3.74
N THR A 665 6.00 -25.54 4.75
CA THR A 665 6.12 -24.67 5.91
C THR A 665 6.62 -25.44 7.12
N ALA A 666 7.54 -24.84 7.91
CA ALA A 666 8.04 -25.41 9.15
C ALA A 666 8.06 -24.34 10.25
N ASN A 667 8.07 -24.78 11.53
CA ASN A 667 8.46 -23.91 12.63
C ASN A 667 9.97 -24.08 12.85
N VAL A 668 10.74 -22.99 12.79
CA VAL A 668 12.20 -23.04 12.91
C VAL A 668 12.71 -22.88 14.33
N GLY A 669 11.84 -22.50 15.26
CA GLY A 669 12.16 -22.26 16.67
C GLY A 669 11.79 -20.86 17.13
N ASP A 670 12.49 -20.35 18.14
CA ASP A 670 12.23 -19.05 18.74
C ASP A 670 13.30 -18.03 18.36
N GLY A 671 12.92 -16.76 18.28
CA GLY A 671 13.81 -15.66 17.94
C GLY A 671 13.62 -14.42 18.81
N ARG A 672 14.58 -13.52 18.74
CA ARG A 672 14.54 -12.18 19.33
C ARG A 672 15.05 -11.16 18.35
N ASN A 673 14.52 -9.95 18.45
CA ASN A 673 15.04 -8.81 17.71
C ASN A 673 15.07 -7.59 18.62
N THR A 674 16.24 -6.95 18.74
CA THR A 674 16.38 -5.69 19.48
C THR A 674 16.91 -4.65 18.54
N GLY A 675 16.28 -3.47 18.50
CA GLY A 675 16.69 -2.45 17.56
C GLY A 675 16.30 -1.05 17.99
N LEU A 676 16.85 -0.09 17.25
CA LEU A 676 16.62 1.33 17.34
C LEU A 676 16.14 1.86 15.99
N GLU A 677 14.99 2.52 15.98
CA GLU A 677 14.47 3.29 14.85
C GLU A 677 14.66 4.78 15.10
N VAL A 678 15.06 5.50 14.07
CA VAL A 678 15.19 6.97 14.08
C VAL A 678 14.60 7.53 12.80
N GLU A 679 13.72 8.51 12.92
CA GLU A 679 13.21 9.33 11.83
C GLU A 679 13.34 10.81 12.19
N ALA A 680 13.88 11.60 11.28
CA ALA A 680 14.03 13.03 11.47
C ALA A 680 13.58 13.79 10.22
N THR A 681 12.75 14.81 10.42
CA THR A 681 12.42 15.80 9.39
C THR A 681 12.91 17.15 9.84
N VAL A 682 13.72 17.83 9.02
CA VAL A 682 14.36 19.10 9.34
C VAL A 682 14.11 20.11 8.22
N LEU A 683 13.56 21.27 8.56
CA LEU A 683 13.54 22.44 7.70
C LEU A 683 14.90 23.17 7.81
N ALA A 684 15.87 22.70 7.01
CA ALA A 684 17.27 23.12 7.11
C ALA A 684 17.47 24.59 6.67
N ALA A 685 16.70 25.03 5.67
CA ALA A 685 16.68 26.40 5.18
C ALA A 685 15.31 26.72 4.55
N PRO A 686 14.99 27.98 4.25
CA PRO A 686 13.78 28.31 3.50
C PRO A 686 13.69 27.50 2.21
N GLY A 687 12.65 26.67 2.08
CA GLY A 687 12.43 25.78 0.94
C GLY A 687 13.24 24.49 0.95
N LEU A 688 14.19 24.27 1.89
CA LEU A 688 14.98 23.04 1.98
C LEU A 688 14.53 22.17 3.15
N THR A 689 13.95 21.03 2.86
CA THR A 689 13.56 20.01 3.83
C THR A 689 14.48 18.78 3.69
N LEU A 690 14.94 18.26 4.81
CA LEU A 690 15.71 17.03 4.92
C LEU A 690 14.88 16.01 5.69
N ASP A 691 14.64 14.84 5.12
CA ASP A 691 14.04 13.70 5.78
C ASP A 691 15.08 12.58 5.87
N ALA A 692 15.41 12.19 7.10
CA ALA A 692 16.35 11.10 7.36
C ALA A 692 15.63 9.99 8.14
N ASN A 693 15.95 8.75 7.82
CA ASN A 693 15.44 7.59 8.55
C ASN A 693 16.53 6.51 8.66
N ALA A 694 16.53 5.78 9.76
CA ALA A 694 17.47 4.67 9.98
C ALA A 694 16.86 3.60 10.89
N LEU A 695 17.19 2.36 10.61
CA LEU A 695 16.95 1.20 11.47
C LEU A 695 18.29 0.53 11.77
N PHE A 696 18.54 0.30 13.06
CA PHE A 696 19.58 -0.58 13.57
C PHE A 696 18.91 -1.72 14.30
N SER A 697 19.13 -2.97 13.90
CA SER A 697 18.49 -4.13 14.52
C SER A 697 19.41 -5.34 14.58
N ARG A 698 19.11 -6.25 15.51
CA ARG A 698 19.85 -7.51 15.67
C ARG A 698 18.90 -8.70 15.76
N PRO A 699 18.25 -9.07 14.63
CA PRO A 699 17.34 -10.19 14.59
C PRO A 699 18.09 -11.53 14.67
N ARG A 700 17.73 -12.41 15.64
CA ARG A 700 18.44 -13.67 15.87
C ARG A 700 17.50 -14.79 16.30
N LEU A 701 17.76 -16.01 15.82
CA LEU A 701 17.25 -17.23 16.45
C LEU A 701 17.92 -17.43 17.80
N THR A 702 17.12 -17.72 18.83
CA THR A 702 17.57 -18.00 20.20
C THR A 702 17.45 -19.47 20.56
N LYS A 703 16.46 -20.14 19.95
CA LYS A 703 16.24 -21.57 20.10
C LYS A 703 15.87 -22.12 18.73
N VAL A 704 16.53 -23.15 18.28
CA VAL A 704 16.27 -23.84 17.02
C VAL A 704 15.44 -25.08 17.31
N ASP A 705 14.38 -25.30 16.51
CA ASP A 705 13.60 -26.55 16.61
C ASP A 705 14.50 -27.74 16.25
N PRO A 706 14.51 -28.80 17.04
CA PRO A 706 15.34 -29.98 16.79
C PRO A 706 15.16 -30.61 15.40
N ASN A 707 13.95 -30.51 14.84
CA ASN A 707 13.64 -31.03 13.50
C ASN A 707 14.21 -30.16 12.36
N PHE A 708 14.68 -28.93 12.68
CA PHE A 708 15.28 -27.99 11.76
C PHE A 708 16.81 -27.82 11.96
N ALA A 709 17.35 -28.35 13.05
CA ALA A 709 18.56 -27.88 13.73
C ALA A 709 19.91 -28.10 13.04
N SER A 710 20.07 -29.01 12.08
CA SER A 710 21.45 -29.48 11.73
C SER A 710 22.28 -28.44 10.95
N ALA A 711 21.69 -27.37 10.43
CA ALA A 711 22.37 -26.37 9.60
C ALA A 711 21.99 -24.92 9.89
N ALA A 712 21.18 -24.65 10.93
CA ALA A 712 20.63 -23.33 11.19
C ALA A 712 21.71 -22.28 11.53
N GLN A 713 21.57 -21.10 10.96
CA GLN A 713 22.33 -19.91 11.35
C GLN A 713 21.52 -19.05 12.33
N SER A 714 22.20 -18.22 13.11
CA SER A 714 21.56 -17.43 14.16
C SER A 714 20.80 -16.19 13.66
N GLY A 715 21.14 -15.64 12.49
CA GLY A 715 20.48 -14.46 11.95
C GLY A 715 19.13 -14.79 11.29
N LEU A 716 18.13 -13.90 11.37
CA LEU A 716 16.93 -14.01 10.56
C LEU A 716 17.26 -13.65 9.09
N PRO A 717 16.78 -14.42 8.11
CA PRO A 717 17.13 -14.20 6.71
C PRO A 717 16.37 -13.03 6.09
N GLY A 718 16.94 -12.45 5.03
CA GLY A 718 16.29 -11.42 4.21
C GLY A 718 16.32 -10.02 4.79
N VAL A 719 16.79 -9.82 6.02
CA VAL A 719 16.80 -8.53 6.69
C VAL A 719 18.21 -8.11 7.10
N PRO A 720 18.63 -6.88 6.78
CA PRO A 720 19.93 -6.35 7.19
C PRO A 720 19.89 -5.87 8.65
N ASP A 721 21.06 -5.85 9.30
CA ASP A 721 21.23 -5.27 10.63
C ASP A 721 21.10 -3.73 10.62
N VAL A 722 21.35 -3.11 9.47
CA VAL A 722 21.29 -1.64 9.27
C VAL A 722 20.64 -1.32 7.94
N SER A 723 19.69 -0.38 7.97
CA SER A 723 19.19 0.32 6.79
C SER A 723 19.01 1.80 7.09
N ALA A 724 19.28 2.68 6.11
CA ALA A 724 19.17 4.12 6.28
C ALA A 724 18.76 4.80 4.97
N GLY A 725 17.98 5.86 5.08
CA GLY A 725 17.56 6.68 3.96
C GLY A 725 17.69 8.17 4.27
N LEU A 726 18.00 8.95 3.24
CA LEU A 726 18.04 10.41 3.30
C LEU A 726 17.37 10.96 2.04
N MET A 727 16.37 11.83 2.23
CA MET A 727 15.77 12.62 1.18
C MET A 727 16.02 14.11 1.44
N ALA A 728 16.55 14.81 0.46
CA ALA A 728 16.66 16.27 0.44
C ALA A 728 15.68 16.81 -0.61
N ARG A 729 14.79 17.70 -0.20
CA ARG A 729 13.79 18.35 -1.04
C ARG A 729 13.99 19.85 -0.98
N TYR A 730 14.28 20.46 -2.10
CA TYR A 730 14.39 21.90 -2.25
C TYR A 730 13.27 22.44 -3.12
N GLU A 731 12.46 23.33 -2.56
CA GLU A 731 11.34 24.00 -3.24
C GLU A 731 11.60 25.49 -3.35
N ARG A 732 11.42 26.03 -4.56
CA ARG A 732 11.55 27.44 -4.85
C ARG A 732 10.43 27.94 -5.76
N ASN A 733 9.74 28.96 -5.31
CA ASN A 733 8.80 29.69 -6.16
C ASN A 733 9.60 30.62 -7.09
N LEU A 734 9.39 30.45 -8.39
CA LEU A 734 9.94 31.27 -9.45
C LEU A 734 8.94 32.36 -9.84
N ALA A 735 9.36 33.35 -10.63
CA ALA A 735 8.46 34.37 -11.18
C ALA A 735 7.33 33.72 -12.01
N ARG A 736 6.17 34.43 -12.14
CA ARG A 736 5.03 34.03 -12.98
C ARG A 736 4.35 32.71 -12.60
N SER A 737 4.12 32.47 -11.29
CA SER A 737 3.40 31.29 -10.80
C SER A 737 4.07 29.93 -11.18
N ARG A 738 5.37 29.92 -11.30
CA ARG A 738 6.16 28.71 -11.52
C ARG A 738 6.80 28.26 -10.22
N ARG A 739 6.77 26.96 -9.98
CA ARG A 739 7.39 26.31 -8.82
C ARG A 739 8.40 25.28 -9.30
N LEU A 740 9.62 25.34 -8.78
CA LEU A 740 10.67 24.36 -9.00
C LEU A 740 10.83 23.52 -7.73
N VAL A 741 10.80 22.21 -7.87
CA VAL A 741 11.11 21.25 -6.80
C VAL A 741 12.27 20.38 -7.27
N LEU A 742 13.33 20.33 -6.47
CA LEU A 742 14.47 19.43 -6.67
C LEU A 742 14.46 18.41 -5.54
N THR A 743 14.50 17.12 -5.88
CA THR A 743 14.55 16.05 -4.88
C THR A 743 15.74 15.15 -5.13
N SER A 744 16.45 14.83 -4.06
CA SER A 744 17.55 13.85 -4.04
C SER A 744 17.25 12.82 -2.97
N GLU A 745 17.24 11.56 -3.33
CA GLU A 745 17.06 10.42 -2.42
C GLU A 745 18.30 9.54 -2.47
N VAL A 746 18.73 9.08 -1.32
CA VAL A 746 19.82 8.10 -1.16
C VAL A 746 19.38 7.10 -0.10
N GLU A 747 19.51 5.82 -0.42
CA GLU A 747 19.21 4.71 0.46
C GLU A 747 20.42 3.79 0.59
N TYR A 748 20.69 3.34 1.80
CA TYR A 748 21.62 2.28 2.13
C TYR A 748 20.86 1.08 2.70
N VAL A 749 21.04 -0.08 2.07
CA VAL A 749 20.56 -1.38 2.56
C VAL A 749 21.77 -2.21 2.94
N GLY A 750 21.90 -2.55 4.22
CA GLY A 750 22.99 -3.34 4.75
C GLY A 750 23.00 -4.79 4.25
N ARG A 751 24.02 -5.53 4.63
CA ARG A 751 24.14 -6.94 4.24
C ARG A 751 23.16 -7.81 5.02
N SER A 752 22.62 -8.82 4.34
CA SER A 752 21.75 -9.84 4.91
C SER A 752 22.09 -11.23 4.32
N ARG A 753 21.40 -12.25 4.78
CA ARG A 753 21.56 -13.61 4.29
C ARG A 753 20.23 -14.15 3.78
N LEU A 754 20.28 -15.07 2.81
CA LEU A 754 19.09 -15.52 2.11
C LEU A 754 18.18 -16.44 2.94
N THR A 755 18.75 -17.42 3.66
CA THR A 755 17.97 -18.47 4.34
C THR A 755 18.43 -18.72 5.77
N PHE A 756 17.67 -19.51 6.52
CA PHE A 756 18.08 -20.06 7.82
C PHE A 756 19.18 -21.13 7.70
N ASP A 757 19.33 -21.82 6.57
CA ASP A 757 20.35 -22.84 6.36
C ASP A 757 21.69 -22.19 5.99
N ARG A 758 22.70 -22.38 6.83
CA ARG A 758 24.05 -21.82 6.64
C ARG A 758 24.70 -22.25 5.31
N ARG A 759 24.41 -23.44 4.82
CA ARG A 759 25.01 -24.01 3.60
C ARG A 759 24.41 -23.40 2.34
N LEU A 760 23.15 -23.02 2.42
CA LEU A 760 22.35 -22.49 1.30
C LEU A 760 22.04 -20.99 1.47
N SER A 761 22.85 -20.27 2.25
CA SER A 761 22.59 -18.89 2.62
C SER A 761 23.66 -17.94 2.06
N PRO A 762 23.64 -17.63 0.76
CA PRO A 762 24.52 -16.60 0.21
C PRO A 762 24.22 -15.23 0.86
N SER A 763 25.27 -14.39 0.90
CA SER A 763 25.12 -12.99 1.32
C SER A 763 24.53 -12.17 0.20
N MET A 764 23.68 -11.20 0.54
CA MET A 764 23.05 -10.23 -0.35
C MET A 764 22.95 -8.87 0.32
N GLY A 765 22.60 -7.82 -0.42
CA GLY A 765 22.57 -6.46 0.11
C GLY A 765 23.97 -5.82 0.21
N GLY A 766 24.10 -4.80 1.06
CA GLY A 766 25.33 -4.01 1.18
C GLY A 766 25.50 -3.03 0.02
N TYR A 767 24.44 -2.36 -0.38
CA TYR A 767 24.44 -1.42 -1.51
C TYR A 767 23.86 -0.06 -1.13
N VAL A 768 24.22 0.93 -1.94
CA VAL A 768 23.62 2.26 -1.97
C VAL A 768 22.89 2.43 -3.30
N THR A 769 21.68 2.93 -3.25
CA THR A 769 20.91 3.36 -4.42
C THR A 769 20.34 4.75 -4.20
N GLY A 770 19.79 5.36 -5.24
CA GLY A 770 19.17 6.66 -5.08
C GLY A 770 18.44 7.14 -6.32
N ARG A 771 17.82 8.30 -6.16
CA ARG A 771 17.06 8.98 -7.21
C ARG A 771 17.31 10.49 -7.14
N LEU A 772 17.45 11.11 -8.29
CA LEU A 772 17.48 12.56 -8.45
C LEU A 772 16.31 12.96 -9.33
N SER A 773 15.59 14.02 -8.96
CA SER A 773 14.50 14.54 -9.79
C SER A 773 14.42 16.06 -9.76
N ALA A 774 13.91 16.61 -10.85
CA ALA A 774 13.58 18.01 -11.02
C ALA A 774 12.15 18.12 -11.53
N GLU A 775 11.30 18.82 -10.79
CA GLU A 775 9.91 19.11 -11.14
C GLU A 775 9.76 20.60 -11.39
N LEU A 776 9.20 20.95 -12.53
CA LEU A 776 8.78 22.32 -12.84
C LEU A 776 7.26 22.35 -12.96
N ALA A 777 6.60 22.97 -12.00
CA ALA A 777 5.16 23.14 -11.99
C ALA A 777 4.76 24.56 -12.38
N THR A 778 3.73 24.67 -13.20
CA THR A 778 2.98 25.89 -13.49
C THR A 778 1.58 25.76 -12.90
N ARG A 779 0.66 26.66 -13.26
CA ARG A 779 -0.72 26.57 -12.78
C ARG A 779 -1.39 25.22 -13.09
N ASP A 780 -1.25 24.73 -14.32
CA ASP A 780 -1.98 23.57 -14.81
C ASP A 780 -1.07 22.42 -15.27
N TRP A 781 0.22 22.69 -15.52
CA TRP A 781 1.17 21.74 -16.07
C TRP A 781 2.34 21.50 -15.12
N THR A 782 2.77 20.25 -15.04
CA THR A 782 3.95 19.81 -14.30
C THR A 782 4.82 18.96 -15.21
N TRP A 783 6.10 19.30 -15.32
CA TRP A 783 7.12 18.53 -16.02
C TRP A 783 8.06 17.93 -14.99
N ILE A 784 8.36 16.63 -15.11
CA ILE A 784 9.20 15.88 -14.18
C ILE A 784 10.31 15.21 -14.99
N LEU A 785 11.55 15.50 -14.65
CA LEU A 785 12.74 14.79 -15.14
C LEU A 785 13.37 14.07 -13.94
N ALA A 786 13.68 12.78 -14.09
CA ALA A 786 14.33 12.05 -13.01
C ALA A 786 15.33 11.01 -13.52
N VAL A 787 16.28 10.67 -12.67
CA VAL A 787 17.20 9.56 -12.86
C VAL A 787 17.20 8.68 -11.60
N THR A 788 16.95 7.40 -11.77
CA THR A 788 17.04 6.37 -10.72
C THR A 788 18.33 5.59 -10.93
N ASN A 789 18.99 5.19 -9.83
CA ASN A 789 20.31 4.57 -9.82
C ASN A 789 21.33 5.40 -10.64
N PRO A 790 21.57 6.69 -10.30
CA PRO A 790 22.38 7.59 -11.11
C PRO A 790 23.85 7.12 -11.26
N ALA A 791 24.34 6.37 -10.27
CA ALA A 791 25.69 5.79 -10.31
C ALA A 791 25.79 4.55 -11.19
N ASN A 792 24.68 4.04 -11.73
CA ASN A 792 24.59 2.76 -12.44
C ASN A 792 25.22 1.61 -11.64
N ALA A 793 24.97 1.60 -10.32
CA ALA A 793 25.51 0.57 -9.43
C ALA A 793 24.86 -0.77 -9.77
N SER A 794 25.65 -1.81 -9.89
CA SER A 794 25.20 -3.19 -10.01
C SER A 794 25.46 -3.90 -8.68
N SER A 795 24.42 -4.25 -7.95
CA SER A 795 24.52 -4.95 -6.68
C SER A 795 23.48 -6.04 -6.60
N ASP A 796 23.85 -7.14 -5.92
CA ASP A 796 22.92 -8.24 -5.67
C ASP A 796 21.93 -7.81 -4.59
N THR A 797 20.76 -7.32 -5.00
CA THR A 797 19.71 -6.91 -4.05
C THR A 797 19.10 -8.11 -3.38
N PHE A 798 19.04 -9.24 -4.10
CA PHE A 798 18.43 -10.48 -3.65
C PHE A 798 19.17 -11.69 -4.25
N ALA A 799 19.62 -12.61 -3.41
CA ALA A 799 20.50 -13.73 -3.84
C ALA A 799 19.70 -15.01 -4.20
N TYR A 800 18.57 -14.82 -4.92
CA TYR A 800 17.65 -15.88 -5.25
C TYR A 800 16.81 -15.48 -6.48
N GLY A 801 16.30 -16.46 -7.19
CA GLY A 801 15.42 -16.24 -8.34
C GLY A 801 14.35 -17.33 -8.46
N ASN A 802 14.78 -18.59 -8.67
CA ASN A 802 13.90 -19.71 -8.99
C ASN A 802 14.05 -20.82 -7.93
N PRO A 803 12.94 -21.31 -7.31
CA PRO A 803 12.99 -22.36 -6.30
C PRO A 803 13.59 -23.69 -6.80
N PHE A 804 13.41 -24.00 -8.08
CA PHE A 804 13.87 -25.25 -8.70
C PHE A 804 15.34 -25.23 -9.10
N SER A 805 15.99 -24.06 -9.04
CA SER A 805 17.45 -23.91 -9.21
C SER A 805 18.18 -23.69 -7.88
N PHE A 806 17.42 -23.56 -6.77
CA PHE A 806 17.96 -23.25 -5.47
C PHE A 806 18.95 -24.32 -4.96
N GLY A 807 20.14 -23.88 -4.57
CA GLY A 807 21.23 -24.75 -4.14
C GLY A 807 22.02 -25.43 -5.27
N GLN A 808 21.62 -25.28 -6.52
CA GLN A 808 22.27 -25.87 -7.69
C GLN A 808 22.89 -24.80 -8.59
N VAL A 809 22.16 -23.73 -8.90
CA VAL A 809 22.60 -22.61 -9.71
C VAL A 809 22.56 -21.34 -8.87
N ARG A 810 23.67 -20.60 -8.82
CA ARG A 810 23.67 -19.30 -8.17
C ARG A 810 22.87 -18.31 -9.02
N GLN A 811 21.83 -17.75 -8.44
CA GLN A 811 20.99 -16.72 -9.03
C GLN A 811 20.99 -15.49 -8.15
N VAL A 812 20.90 -14.31 -8.73
CA VAL A 812 20.83 -13.03 -8.03
C VAL A 812 19.87 -12.11 -8.79
N THR A 813 19.17 -11.27 -8.08
CA THR A 813 18.43 -10.16 -8.68
C THR A 813 19.27 -8.88 -8.52
N PRO A 814 19.76 -8.30 -9.63
CA PRO A 814 20.54 -7.08 -9.58
C PRO A 814 19.68 -5.85 -9.34
N LEU A 815 20.29 -4.76 -8.90
CA LEU A 815 19.68 -3.44 -9.00
C LEU A 815 19.32 -3.16 -10.47
N ARG A 816 18.13 -2.57 -10.69
CA ARG A 816 17.76 -2.08 -12.03
C ARG A 816 18.82 -1.07 -12.50
N PRO A 817 19.34 -1.17 -13.73
CA PRO A 817 20.32 -0.23 -14.26
C PRO A 817 19.80 1.21 -14.24
N ARG A 818 20.72 2.17 -14.41
CA ARG A 818 20.39 3.59 -14.47
C ARG A 818 19.25 3.84 -15.43
N THR A 819 18.21 4.51 -14.93
CA THR A 819 16.98 4.76 -15.67
C THR A 819 16.67 6.24 -15.67
N TRP A 820 16.62 6.85 -16.84
CA TRP A 820 16.17 8.22 -17.06
C TRP A 820 14.68 8.22 -17.36
N SER A 821 13.94 9.10 -16.73
CA SER A 821 12.49 9.23 -16.93
C SER A 821 12.07 10.67 -17.12
N PHE A 822 11.11 10.87 -18.01
CA PHE A 822 10.46 12.14 -18.23
C PHE A 822 8.95 11.95 -18.18
N ALA A 823 8.24 12.83 -17.46
CA ALA A 823 6.81 12.81 -17.40
C ALA A 823 6.23 14.22 -17.48
N VAL A 824 5.03 14.30 -18.03
CA VAL A 824 4.22 15.53 -18.09
C VAL A 824 2.88 15.23 -17.48
N SER A 825 2.43 16.10 -16.57
CA SER A 825 1.12 16.02 -15.96
C SER A 825 0.35 17.32 -16.20
N ARG A 826 -0.96 17.20 -16.38
CA ARG A 826 -1.91 18.33 -16.44
C ARG A 826 -2.99 18.13 -15.38
N THR A 827 -3.26 19.19 -14.63
CA THR A 827 -4.40 19.27 -13.68
C THR A 827 -5.45 20.24 -14.23
N PHE A 828 -6.72 19.99 -13.96
CA PHE A 828 -7.86 20.81 -14.43
C PHE A 828 -9.04 20.69 -13.46
#